data_2794b6769e6473847d42d415a68eca53
#
_entry.id   2794b6769e6473847d42d415a68eca53
#
_cell.length_a   1.000
_cell.length_b   1.000
_cell.length_c   1.000
_cell.angle_alpha   90.00
_cell.angle_beta   90.00
_cell.angle_gamma   90.00
#
_symmetry.space_group_name_H-M   'P 1'
#
loop_
_entity.id
_entity.type
_entity.pdbx_description
1 polymer ?
#
loop_
_entity_poly.entity_id
_entity_poly.type
_entity_poly.pdbx_seq_one_letter_code
_entity_poly.pdbx_strand_id
1 'polypeptide(L)'
;MKEIYKKYIRNISWFIPDDRIYTDDLRCLAWGTDAGFYRHIPQVVVRSKTEEEVSRLLAEASKLGLPVTFRAAGTSLSGQTTTDSIMIVAGKNWEKYEVNDDASVITMQPGIVGHKVDEILRPYGKTFTPDPASKNSAMVGGIVMNNASGMSCGTHANSDKVIKSMRIVFADGTVLDTGDADSRNAFKQSHPEIIKGIEDIRDRVLADEELVKRIKHKYAIKNVTGLNIYPFVEHTDPFDIITHLMVGSEGTLGFASEFTMTTGHLYPYSSSAMLYFKDMREACECVVALKNSPVECAELLDKKSLASVHDTTGENLTAILVRTSADTKEQLAANVAAMEKVLEGFNLYVQPKFTTDPEENAKYWAIRSGVFPVVAGTRPLGTTVIIEDIAFHIEDLPDATCDLAQMLQDHGYDDSCIYGHALEGNYHFIIAQSFKTEADVKQYRDLMSEITKLVVDKYDGSLKAEHGTGRNMAPFVEKEWGPKAFAVMKEVKHLLDPQNILNPGVIFNDDPDCFVKSFKPLPLTNEHIDKCMECGFCEVNCMSCGFTMSSRQRIVVQREIARLKATGEDDARLKRLQKQYVYYGNVTCAADGLCSTSCPMKINTGDLTHDLRNAAIKPNSFTHKVGDFCADNVPAIRSGIKLALRSASLAQAVIGEKGVETVGKAIHAAGGPLWTPSLPKAYSAHEIEQAESKKKVVYFPSCLNQTMGKGHKGPQTNLVDEVVTFLNKAGWEVIFPANMKKMCCGMIWESKGMPDIADRKTAELEAALLEASENGKYPVICDQSPCMHRMQEHMTKVKPLELMEFIHDYVADSLEFHQIDEPIAIHLTCSTRLMKVENKMLNLARRCSSNVVLPEGVGCCGFAGDKGFNNPEVNKYALRKLRAAIEKANVKRGYSNSRTCEIGLTTHSGVPYQSLVYLINECTTVK
;
A
#
# COMPACT_ATOMS: atom_id res chain seq x y z
N MET A 1 -8.63 -31.41 2.21
CA MET A 1 -9.79 -30.68 1.60
C MET A 1 -10.99 -31.61 1.55
N LYS A 2 -12.16 -31.16 2.03
CA LYS A 2 -13.44 -31.91 2.01
C LYS A 2 -13.94 -32.10 0.57
N GLU A 3 -14.66 -33.20 0.31
CA GLU A 3 -15.12 -33.56 -1.08
C GLU A 3 -16.03 -32.50 -1.71
N ILE A 4 -16.82 -31.79 -0.91
CA ILE A 4 -17.70 -30.71 -1.38
C ILE A 4 -16.91 -29.55 -2.02
N TYR A 5 -15.73 -29.17 -1.48
CA TYR A 5 -14.87 -28.16 -2.09
C TYR A 5 -14.22 -28.68 -3.39
N LYS A 6 -13.88 -29.96 -3.49
CA LYS A 6 -13.40 -30.55 -4.74
C LYS A 6 -14.49 -30.50 -5.83
N LYS A 7 -15.76 -30.73 -5.44
CA LYS A 7 -16.89 -30.56 -6.35
C LYS A 7 -17.02 -29.12 -6.82
N TYR A 8 -16.93 -28.15 -5.90
CA TYR A 8 -16.94 -26.72 -6.25
C TYR A 8 -15.83 -26.38 -7.24
N ILE A 9 -14.58 -26.79 -6.98
CA ILE A 9 -13.45 -26.57 -7.85
C ILE A 9 -13.69 -27.13 -9.26
N ARG A 10 -14.16 -28.37 -9.36
CA ARG A 10 -14.51 -28.97 -10.68
C ARG A 10 -15.55 -28.13 -11.43
N ASN A 11 -16.56 -27.62 -10.72
CA ASN A 11 -17.62 -26.83 -11.33
C ASN A 11 -17.14 -25.46 -11.83
N ILE A 12 -16.15 -24.86 -11.18
CA ILE A 12 -15.65 -23.53 -11.55
C ILE A 12 -14.46 -23.58 -12.53
N SER A 13 -13.73 -24.69 -12.62
CA SER A 13 -12.50 -24.81 -13.46
C SER A 13 -12.74 -24.66 -14.96
N TRP A 14 -14.00 -24.76 -15.43
CA TRP A 14 -14.30 -24.58 -16.86
C TRP A 14 -14.43 -23.10 -17.26
N PHE A 15 -14.58 -22.16 -16.31
CA PHE A 15 -14.66 -20.73 -16.58
C PHE A 15 -13.62 -19.90 -15.81
N ILE A 16 -13.00 -20.43 -14.76
CA ILE A 16 -11.89 -19.81 -14.04
C ILE A 16 -10.62 -20.61 -14.36
N PRO A 17 -9.59 -20.02 -14.99
CA PRO A 17 -8.30 -20.69 -15.22
C PRO A 17 -7.60 -21.11 -13.93
N ASP A 18 -6.88 -22.25 -13.98
CA ASP A 18 -6.21 -22.88 -12.83
C ASP A 18 -5.20 -21.95 -12.12
N ASP A 19 -4.57 -21.04 -12.85
CA ASP A 19 -3.63 -20.05 -12.30
C ASP A 19 -4.30 -19.00 -11.39
N ARG A 20 -5.63 -18.98 -11.36
CA ARG A 20 -6.45 -18.11 -10.53
C ARG A 20 -7.24 -18.83 -9.43
N ILE A 21 -7.12 -20.14 -9.32
CA ILE A 21 -7.72 -20.98 -8.27
C ILE A 21 -6.59 -21.51 -7.38
N TYR A 22 -6.59 -21.11 -6.12
CA TYR A 22 -5.57 -21.53 -5.15
C TYR A 22 -6.19 -22.50 -4.16
N THR A 23 -5.55 -23.69 -4.05
CA THR A 23 -5.99 -24.78 -3.17
C THR A 23 -4.83 -25.42 -2.42
N ASP A 24 -3.60 -24.98 -2.70
CA ASP A 24 -2.42 -25.46 -2.01
C ASP A 24 -2.24 -24.74 -0.67
N ASP A 25 -1.61 -25.43 0.25
CA ASP A 25 -1.42 -25.00 1.64
C ASP A 25 -0.70 -23.66 1.73
N LEU A 26 0.34 -23.43 0.93
CA LEU A 26 1.13 -22.21 0.96
C LEU A 26 0.30 -20.98 0.57
N ARG A 27 -0.44 -21.05 -0.56
CA ARG A 27 -1.20 -19.89 -1.03
C ARG A 27 -2.45 -19.67 -0.20
N CYS A 28 -3.15 -20.74 0.23
CA CYS A 28 -4.28 -20.59 1.16
C CYS A 28 -3.86 -19.97 2.49
N LEU A 29 -2.75 -20.42 3.07
CA LEU A 29 -2.16 -19.81 4.27
C LEU A 29 -1.84 -18.33 4.05
N ALA A 30 -1.21 -17.97 2.95
CA ALA A 30 -0.83 -16.61 2.60
C ALA A 30 -2.02 -15.63 2.52
N TRP A 31 -3.20 -16.13 2.15
CA TRP A 31 -4.44 -15.37 2.12
C TRP A 31 -5.24 -15.41 3.42
N GLY A 32 -4.87 -16.26 4.38
CA GLY A 32 -5.56 -16.45 5.67
C GLY A 32 -5.33 -15.33 6.69
N THR A 33 -5.10 -14.08 6.28
CA THR A 33 -4.79 -12.95 7.16
C THR A 33 -5.38 -11.63 6.64
N ASP A 34 -5.66 -10.71 7.54
CA ASP A 34 -5.94 -9.30 7.28
C ASP A 34 -5.16 -8.40 8.28
N ALA A 35 -5.56 -7.16 8.48
CA ALA A 35 -4.90 -6.30 9.47
C ALA A 35 -5.34 -6.57 10.91
N GLY A 36 -6.45 -7.29 11.12
CA GLY A 36 -6.92 -7.72 12.45
C GLY A 36 -6.01 -8.78 13.06
N PHE A 37 -6.34 -9.22 14.24
CA PHE A 37 -5.57 -10.21 15.00
C PHE A 37 -6.09 -11.66 14.87
N TYR A 38 -7.05 -11.89 13.96
CA TYR A 38 -7.63 -13.20 13.66
C TYR A 38 -6.91 -13.91 12.51
N ARG A 39 -6.96 -15.23 12.51
CA ARG A 39 -6.49 -16.09 11.42
C ARG A 39 -7.51 -17.16 11.08
N HIS A 40 -8.03 -17.16 9.85
CA HIS A 40 -8.81 -18.23 9.25
C HIS A 40 -8.18 -18.57 7.90
N ILE A 41 -7.92 -19.86 7.64
CA ILE A 41 -7.23 -20.28 6.40
C ILE A 41 -8.27 -20.80 5.42
N PRO A 42 -8.46 -20.14 4.25
CA PRO A 42 -9.45 -20.58 3.26
C PRO A 42 -9.11 -21.96 2.67
N GLN A 43 -10.14 -22.72 2.32
CA GLN A 43 -10.01 -23.97 1.55
C GLN A 43 -9.72 -23.69 0.08
N VAL A 44 -10.31 -22.61 -0.45
CA VAL A 44 -10.18 -22.21 -1.85
C VAL A 44 -10.08 -20.68 -1.91
N VAL A 45 -9.12 -20.17 -2.68
CA VAL A 45 -9.04 -18.75 -3.01
C VAL A 45 -9.21 -18.60 -4.51
N VAL A 46 -10.18 -17.79 -4.95
CA VAL A 46 -10.44 -17.51 -6.36
C VAL A 46 -10.17 -16.02 -6.65
N ARG A 47 -9.33 -15.75 -7.63
CA ARG A 47 -9.04 -14.39 -8.07
C ARG A 47 -9.93 -14.02 -9.27
N SER A 48 -11.05 -13.36 -8.98
CA SER A 48 -12.03 -12.96 -10.00
C SER A 48 -11.53 -11.78 -10.85
N LYS A 49 -12.10 -11.64 -12.06
CA LYS A 49 -11.79 -10.54 -12.99
C LYS A 49 -13.02 -9.80 -13.50
N THR A 50 -14.17 -10.45 -13.50
CA THR A 50 -15.41 -9.90 -14.04
C THR A 50 -16.60 -10.18 -13.12
N GLU A 51 -17.64 -9.38 -13.26
CA GLU A 51 -18.91 -9.54 -12.56
C GLU A 51 -19.56 -10.90 -12.90
N GLU A 52 -19.52 -11.30 -14.17
CA GLU A 52 -20.04 -12.61 -14.60
C GLU A 52 -19.33 -13.78 -13.89
N GLU A 53 -17.99 -13.68 -13.74
CA GLU A 53 -17.26 -14.70 -12.96
C GLU A 53 -17.77 -14.77 -11.52
N VAL A 54 -17.97 -13.62 -10.86
CA VAL A 54 -18.47 -13.58 -9.46
C VAL A 54 -19.88 -14.11 -9.38
N SER A 55 -20.77 -13.71 -10.28
CA SER A 55 -22.16 -14.22 -10.37
C SER A 55 -22.18 -15.75 -10.43
N ARG A 56 -21.39 -16.34 -11.32
CA ARG A 56 -21.29 -17.80 -11.47
C ARG A 56 -20.64 -18.49 -10.27
N LEU A 57 -19.60 -17.87 -9.67
CA LEU A 57 -18.95 -18.38 -8.45
C LEU A 57 -19.94 -18.44 -7.28
N LEU A 58 -20.77 -17.40 -7.10
CA LEU A 58 -21.80 -17.36 -6.06
C LEU A 58 -22.92 -18.37 -6.32
N ALA A 59 -23.43 -18.43 -7.55
CA ALA A 59 -24.45 -19.42 -7.90
C ALA A 59 -23.98 -20.86 -7.64
N GLU A 60 -22.72 -21.20 -7.93
CA GLU A 60 -22.15 -22.52 -7.62
C GLU A 60 -21.91 -22.75 -6.13
N ALA A 61 -21.53 -21.71 -5.37
CA ALA A 61 -21.40 -21.80 -3.92
C ALA A 61 -22.75 -22.01 -3.25
N SER A 62 -23.78 -21.25 -3.68
CA SER A 62 -25.15 -21.34 -3.19
C SER A 62 -25.75 -22.72 -3.40
N LYS A 63 -25.61 -23.32 -4.60
CA LYS A 63 -26.05 -24.70 -4.89
C LYS A 63 -25.45 -25.75 -3.97
N LEU A 64 -24.27 -25.46 -3.42
CA LEU A 64 -23.54 -26.38 -2.55
C LEU A 64 -23.61 -26.00 -1.07
N GLY A 65 -24.26 -24.88 -0.72
CA GLY A 65 -24.32 -24.35 0.64
C GLY A 65 -22.95 -23.99 1.19
N LEU A 66 -22.02 -23.51 0.34
CA LEU A 66 -20.64 -23.21 0.77
C LEU A 66 -20.49 -21.73 1.13
N PRO A 67 -19.96 -21.42 2.31
CA PRO A 67 -19.64 -20.06 2.70
C PRO A 67 -18.64 -19.34 1.78
N VAL A 68 -18.89 -18.07 1.53
CA VAL A 68 -18.04 -17.21 0.68
C VAL A 68 -17.72 -15.91 1.42
N THR A 69 -16.46 -15.51 1.37
CA THR A 69 -16.00 -14.21 1.88
C THR A 69 -15.32 -13.45 0.76
N PHE A 70 -15.64 -12.17 0.60
CA PHE A 70 -15.00 -11.30 -0.38
C PHE A 70 -13.78 -10.62 0.20
N ARG A 71 -12.80 -10.34 -0.67
CA ARG A 71 -11.57 -9.69 -0.27
C ARG A 71 -11.09 -8.68 -1.30
N ALA A 72 -10.94 -7.43 -0.86
CA ALA A 72 -10.20 -6.39 -1.57
C ALA A 72 -8.74 -6.34 -1.05
N ALA A 73 -8.29 -5.22 -0.44
CA ALA A 73 -6.93 -5.08 0.09
C ALA A 73 -6.70 -5.87 1.40
N GLY A 74 -7.75 -6.17 2.17
CA GLY A 74 -7.62 -6.81 3.48
C GLY A 74 -6.87 -5.96 4.50
N THR A 75 -7.24 -4.70 4.58
CA THR A 75 -6.79 -3.73 5.59
C THR A 75 -7.71 -3.69 6.81
N SER A 76 -8.72 -4.55 6.85
CA SER A 76 -9.70 -4.71 7.92
C SER A 76 -9.06 -5.09 9.25
N LEU A 77 -9.52 -4.50 10.36
CA LEU A 77 -8.99 -4.67 11.70
C LEU A 77 -9.76 -5.69 12.55
N SER A 78 -11.03 -6.00 12.19
CA SER A 78 -11.94 -6.81 13.01
C SER A 78 -12.25 -8.21 12.42
N GLY A 79 -11.42 -8.70 11.48
CA GLY A 79 -11.55 -10.05 10.91
C GLY A 79 -12.62 -10.21 9.84
N GLN A 80 -13.07 -9.13 9.19
CA GLN A 80 -14.11 -9.14 8.16
C GLN A 80 -13.74 -9.94 6.92
N THR A 81 -12.45 -10.01 6.57
CA THR A 81 -11.96 -10.53 5.29
C THR A 81 -11.25 -11.87 5.40
N THR A 82 -11.40 -12.58 6.53
CA THR A 82 -10.83 -13.91 6.75
C THR A 82 -11.91 -14.99 6.77
N THR A 83 -11.63 -16.17 6.21
CA THR A 83 -12.57 -17.30 6.14
C THR A 83 -11.83 -18.62 6.17
N ASP A 84 -12.50 -19.68 6.59
CA ASP A 84 -12.06 -21.08 6.49
C ASP A 84 -12.73 -21.82 5.31
N SER A 85 -13.42 -21.11 4.43
CA SER A 85 -14.16 -21.65 3.30
C SER A 85 -13.66 -21.09 1.94
N ILE A 86 -14.51 -20.43 1.16
CA ILE A 86 -14.17 -19.85 -0.14
C ILE A 86 -13.86 -18.37 0.03
N MET A 87 -12.72 -17.93 -0.49
CA MET A 87 -12.37 -16.52 -0.59
C MET A 87 -12.41 -16.08 -2.06
N ILE A 88 -13.24 -15.08 -2.38
CA ILE A 88 -13.26 -14.43 -3.71
C ILE A 88 -12.52 -13.10 -3.61
N VAL A 89 -11.45 -12.96 -4.39
CA VAL A 89 -10.57 -11.78 -4.37
C VAL A 89 -10.93 -10.84 -5.51
N ALA A 90 -11.37 -9.62 -5.16
CA ALA A 90 -11.59 -8.50 -6.07
C ALA A 90 -10.47 -7.46 -5.83
N GLY A 91 -9.32 -7.67 -6.46
CA GLY A 91 -8.13 -6.81 -6.31
C GLY A 91 -7.76 -6.11 -7.62
N LYS A 92 -6.48 -6.13 -7.96
CA LYS A 92 -5.88 -5.40 -9.12
C LYS A 92 -6.47 -5.71 -10.51
N ASN A 93 -7.45 -6.58 -10.65
CA ASN A 93 -8.19 -6.81 -11.89
C ASN A 93 -9.48 -5.97 -11.98
N TRP A 94 -9.83 -5.27 -10.91
CA TRP A 94 -11.06 -4.49 -10.74
C TRP A 94 -10.73 -3.00 -10.56
N GLU A 95 -10.05 -2.41 -11.54
CA GLU A 95 -9.52 -1.03 -11.44
C GLU A 95 -10.09 -0.09 -12.53
N LYS A 96 -11.21 -0.45 -13.16
CA LYS A 96 -11.87 0.44 -14.14
C LYS A 96 -12.61 1.56 -13.42
N TYR A 97 -12.63 2.74 -14.05
CA TYR A 97 -13.36 3.91 -13.58
C TYR A 97 -13.80 4.78 -14.74
N GLU A 98 -14.79 5.60 -14.48
CA GLU A 98 -15.29 6.63 -15.39
C GLU A 98 -15.65 7.88 -14.58
N VAL A 99 -15.28 9.05 -15.06
CA VAL A 99 -15.61 10.35 -14.46
C VAL A 99 -16.49 11.08 -15.44
N ASN A 100 -17.62 11.62 -14.97
CA ASN A 100 -18.51 12.40 -15.82
C ASN A 100 -17.90 13.78 -16.20
N ASP A 101 -18.50 14.48 -17.16
CA ASP A 101 -17.93 15.68 -17.78
C ASP A 101 -17.56 16.79 -16.79
N ASP A 102 -18.36 17.00 -15.74
CA ASP A 102 -18.14 18.04 -14.73
C ASP A 102 -17.42 17.51 -13.47
N ALA A 103 -17.00 16.25 -13.50
CA ALA A 103 -16.38 15.52 -12.40
C ALA A 103 -17.16 15.56 -11.08
N SER A 104 -18.47 15.78 -11.14
CA SER A 104 -19.37 15.70 -9.96
C SER A 104 -19.67 14.26 -9.53
N VAL A 105 -19.46 13.30 -10.44
CA VAL A 105 -19.73 11.88 -10.23
C VAL A 105 -18.57 11.04 -10.78
N ILE A 106 -18.21 10.01 -10.03
CA ILE A 106 -17.28 8.98 -10.47
C ILE A 106 -17.93 7.60 -10.32
N THR A 107 -17.82 6.79 -11.38
CA THR A 107 -18.17 5.37 -11.36
C THR A 107 -16.90 4.54 -11.32
N MET A 108 -16.81 3.55 -10.43
CA MET A 108 -15.55 2.83 -10.20
C MET A 108 -15.75 1.44 -9.67
N GLN A 109 -14.80 0.56 -10.00
CA GLN A 109 -14.77 -0.82 -9.55
C GLN A 109 -14.06 -0.98 -8.19
N PRO A 110 -14.33 -2.07 -7.44
CA PRO A 110 -13.92 -2.27 -6.04
C PRO A 110 -12.40 -2.34 -5.81
N GLY A 111 -11.59 -2.63 -6.83
CA GLY A 111 -10.14 -2.85 -6.67
C GLY A 111 -9.27 -1.59 -6.79
N ILE A 112 -9.86 -0.42 -7.02
CA ILE A 112 -9.13 0.86 -7.07
C ILE A 112 -8.75 1.24 -5.64
N VAL A 113 -7.48 1.65 -5.43
CA VAL A 113 -7.03 2.18 -4.13
C VAL A 113 -7.59 3.58 -3.91
N GLY A 114 -8.08 3.88 -2.71
CA GLY A 114 -8.75 5.16 -2.41
C GLY A 114 -7.91 6.40 -2.75
N HIS A 115 -6.61 6.39 -2.43
CA HIS A 115 -5.70 7.48 -2.83
C HIS A 115 -5.61 7.67 -4.35
N LYS A 116 -5.74 6.59 -5.12
CA LYS A 116 -5.75 6.67 -6.59
C LYS A 116 -6.96 7.42 -7.10
N VAL A 117 -8.10 7.32 -6.42
CA VAL A 117 -9.30 8.09 -6.74
C VAL A 117 -9.03 9.60 -6.57
N ASP A 118 -8.33 10.00 -5.51
CA ASP A 118 -7.93 11.40 -5.32
C ASP A 118 -6.98 11.89 -6.44
N GLU A 119 -6.02 11.05 -6.86
CA GLU A 119 -5.15 11.40 -7.99
C GLU A 119 -5.93 11.61 -9.30
N ILE A 120 -6.98 10.81 -9.54
CA ILE A 120 -7.86 10.92 -10.70
C ILE A 120 -8.69 12.21 -10.64
N LEU A 121 -9.20 12.57 -9.46
CA LEU A 121 -10.12 13.69 -9.27
C LEU A 121 -9.42 15.05 -9.08
N ARG A 122 -8.17 15.05 -8.60
CA ARG A 122 -7.40 16.29 -8.32
C ARG A 122 -7.30 17.28 -9.48
N PRO A 123 -7.10 16.86 -10.76
CA PRO A 123 -7.07 17.79 -11.88
C PRO A 123 -8.37 18.58 -12.08
N TYR A 124 -9.47 18.11 -11.53
CA TYR A 124 -10.79 18.73 -11.59
C TYR A 124 -11.12 19.57 -10.32
N GLY A 125 -10.18 19.70 -9.37
CA GLY A 125 -10.46 20.33 -8.08
C GLY A 125 -11.42 19.53 -7.20
N LYS A 126 -11.45 18.21 -7.39
CA LYS A 126 -12.34 17.28 -6.67
C LYS A 126 -11.55 16.26 -5.86
N THR A 127 -12.22 15.63 -4.90
CA THR A 127 -11.66 14.59 -4.03
C THR A 127 -12.67 13.47 -3.77
N PHE A 128 -12.17 12.31 -3.36
CA PHE A 128 -12.95 11.20 -2.83
C PHE A 128 -13.12 11.40 -1.32
N THR A 129 -14.33 11.71 -0.88
CA THR A 129 -14.60 12.15 0.48
C THR A 129 -14.36 11.12 1.58
N PRO A 130 -14.66 9.81 1.42
CA PRO A 130 -14.28 8.82 2.42
C PRO A 130 -12.75 8.79 2.58
N ASP A 131 -12.27 9.14 3.79
CA ASP A 131 -10.84 9.37 4.04
C ASP A 131 -10.25 8.52 5.19
N PRO A 132 -10.49 7.17 5.21
CA PRO A 132 -9.94 6.35 6.28
C PRO A 132 -8.40 6.45 6.31
N ALA A 133 -7.80 6.29 7.49
CA ALA A 133 -6.34 6.32 7.67
C ALA A 133 -5.60 5.32 6.74
N SER A 134 -6.28 4.27 6.31
CA SER A 134 -5.78 3.28 5.36
C SER A 134 -5.96 3.67 3.87
N LYS A 135 -6.50 4.84 3.53
CA LYS A 135 -6.86 5.27 2.17
C LYS A 135 -5.74 5.07 1.13
N ASN A 136 -4.49 5.20 1.54
CA ASN A 136 -3.31 4.96 0.69
C ASN A 136 -3.11 3.48 0.29
N SER A 137 -3.85 2.55 0.90
CA SER A 137 -3.68 1.11 0.69
C SER A 137 -5.03 0.37 0.58
N ALA A 138 -6.08 0.89 1.20
CA ALA A 138 -7.43 0.34 1.13
C ALA A 138 -8.03 0.55 -0.26
N MET A 139 -8.78 -0.44 -0.73
CA MET A 139 -9.49 -0.39 -2.00
C MET A 139 -10.93 0.08 -1.79
N VAL A 140 -11.50 0.77 -2.80
CA VAL A 140 -12.86 1.34 -2.75
C VAL A 140 -13.90 0.31 -2.31
N GLY A 141 -13.85 -0.93 -2.80
CA GLY A 141 -14.77 -1.98 -2.37
C GLY A 141 -14.74 -2.22 -0.85
N GLY A 142 -13.55 -2.23 -0.24
CA GLY A 142 -13.41 -2.33 1.21
C GLY A 142 -13.89 -1.07 1.93
N ILE A 143 -13.56 0.11 1.40
CA ILE A 143 -13.95 1.41 2.01
C ILE A 143 -15.46 1.53 2.06
N VAL A 144 -16.17 1.28 0.94
CA VAL A 144 -17.63 1.41 0.85
C VAL A 144 -18.34 0.31 1.64
N MET A 145 -17.93 -0.95 1.45
CA MET A 145 -18.61 -2.09 2.11
C MET A 145 -18.37 -2.14 3.63
N ASN A 146 -17.42 -1.36 4.15
CA ASN A 146 -17.19 -1.15 5.58
C ASN A 146 -17.76 0.19 6.08
N ASN A 147 -18.25 1.05 5.19
CA ASN A 147 -18.57 2.46 5.43
C ASN A 147 -17.46 3.17 6.20
N ALA A 148 -16.21 2.88 5.79
CA ALA A 148 -15.02 3.42 6.46
C ALA A 148 -14.97 4.94 6.28
N SER A 149 -14.76 5.65 7.35
CA SER A 149 -14.63 7.10 7.38
C SER A 149 -13.26 7.51 7.93
N GLY A 150 -13.06 8.78 8.17
CA GLY A 150 -11.80 9.31 8.67
C GLY A 150 -11.99 10.68 9.32
N MET A 151 -10.96 11.52 9.21
CA MET A 151 -10.86 12.78 9.94
C MET A 151 -11.81 13.87 9.46
N SER A 152 -12.10 13.94 8.16
CA SER A 152 -12.78 15.07 7.53
C SER A 152 -14.17 14.74 7.00
N CYS A 153 -14.46 13.47 6.70
CA CYS A 153 -15.75 13.12 6.12
C CYS A 153 -16.90 13.05 7.14
N GLY A 154 -16.59 12.89 8.42
CA GLY A 154 -17.60 12.83 9.49
C GLY A 154 -18.74 11.85 9.19
N THR A 155 -19.97 12.25 9.62
CA THR A 155 -21.23 11.56 9.29
C THR A 155 -21.92 12.12 8.04
N HIS A 156 -21.35 13.15 7.41
CA HIS A 156 -21.98 13.90 6.30
C HIS A 156 -21.39 13.61 4.92
N ALA A 157 -20.20 13.03 4.84
CA ALA A 157 -19.49 12.78 3.60
C ALA A 157 -18.83 11.38 3.53
N ASN A 158 -19.24 10.44 4.40
CA ASN A 158 -18.87 9.04 4.37
C ASN A 158 -19.51 8.33 3.16
N SER A 159 -19.18 7.06 2.93
CA SER A 159 -19.64 6.32 1.77
C SER A 159 -21.19 6.28 1.66
N ASP A 160 -21.88 6.17 2.78
CA ASP A 160 -23.36 6.16 2.83
C ASP A 160 -24.00 7.44 2.29
N LYS A 161 -23.34 8.59 2.51
CA LYS A 161 -23.86 9.91 2.08
C LYS A 161 -23.49 10.32 0.66
N VAL A 162 -22.49 9.66 0.07
CA VAL A 162 -22.00 10.01 -1.27
C VAL A 162 -22.28 8.95 -2.33
N ILE A 163 -22.80 7.77 -1.95
CA ILE A 163 -23.23 6.73 -2.90
C ILE A 163 -24.51 7.16 -3.63
N LYS A 164 -24.56 6.94 -4.96
CA LYS A 164 -25.75 7.18 -5.80
C LYS A 164 -26.39 5.88 -6.27
N SER A 165 -25.57 4.93 -6.69
CA SER A 165 -26.02 3.62 -7.16
C SER A 165 -24.88 2.61 -7.09
N MET A 166 -25.25 1.35 -7.22
CA MET A 166 -24.33 0.23 -7.08
C MET A 166 -24.76 -0.91 -8.00
N ARG A 167 -23.77 -1.63 -8.55
CA ARG A 167 -24.02 -2.95 -9.17
C ARG A 167 -23.74 -4.03 -8.13
N ILE A 168 -24.74 -4.87 -7.87
CA ILE A 168 -24.72 -5.86 -6.77
C ILE A 168 -24.88 -7.25 -7.36
N VAL A 169 -24.10 -8.22 -6.89
CA VAL A 169 -24.29 -9.65 -7.15
C VAL A 169 -24.74 -10.31 -5.85
N PHE A 170 -25.96 -10.85 -5.84
CA PHE A 170 -26.54 -11.53 -4.68
C PHE A 170 -26.06 -12.96 -4.50
N ALA A 171 -26.45 -13.61 -3.41
CA ALA A 171 -26.01 -14.96 -3.03
C ALA A 171 -26.29 -16.03 -4.07
N ASP A 172 -27.36 -15.92 -4.82
CA ASP A 172 -27.79 -16.83 -5.89
C ASP A 172 -27.09 -16.57 -7.24
N GLY A 173 -26.29 -15.48 -7.32
CA GLY A 173 -25.60 -15.03 -8.53
C GLY A 173 -26.39 -13.99 -9.35
N THR A 174 -27.60 -13.59 -8.94
CA THR A 174 -28.36 -12.55 -9.63
C THR A 174 -27.66 -11.20 -9.53
N VAL A 175 -27.68 -10.44 -10.62
CA VAL A 175 -27.09 -9.10 -10.71
C VAL A 175 -28.19 -8.05 -10.71
N LEU A 176 -28.00 -7.01 -9.89
CA LEU A 176 -28.85 -5.81 -9.86
C LEU A 176 -27.98 -4.58 -10.05
N ASP A 177 -28.32 -3.73 -11.01
CA ASP A 177 -27.84 -2.36 -11.12
C ASP A 177 -28.92 -1.42 -10.57
N THR A 178 -28.65 -0.83 -9.40
CA THR A 178 -29.60 0.06 -8.76
C THR A 178 -29.73 1.43 -9.45
N GLY A 179 -28.81 1.76 -10.35
CA GLY A 179 -28.86 2.97 -11.18
C GLY A 179 -29.58 2.81 -12.52
N ASP A 180 -29.84 1.56 -12.95
CA ASP A 180 -30.46 1.25 -14.24
C ASP A 180 -31.92 0.82 -14.10
N ALA A 181 -32.81 1.53 -14.78
CA ALA A 181 -34.27 1.29 -14.74
C ALA A 181 -34.65 -0.10 -15.27
N ASP A 182 -34.03 -0.59 -16.33
CA ASP A 182 -34.30 -1.90 -16.90
C ASP A 182 -33.86 -3.03 -15.97
N SER A 183 -32.70 -2.88 -15.33
CA SER A 183 -32.22 -3.81 -14.30
C SER A 183 -33.16 -3.84 -13.10
N ARG A 184 -33.60 -2.66 -12.60
CA ARG A 184 -34.59 -2.57 -11.50
C ARG A 184 -35.89 -3.30 -11.86
N ASN A 185 -36.39 -3.12 -13.09
CA ASN A 185 -37.63 -3.78 -13.54
C ASN A 185 -37.47 -5.29 -13.67
N ALA A 186 -36.34 -5.76 -14.22
CA ALA A 186 -36.02 -7.17 -14.29
C ALA A 186 -35.91 -7.81 -12.91
N PHE A 187 -35.28 -7.12 -11.94
CA PHE A 187 -35.15 -7.59 -10.57
C PHE A 187 -36.52 -7.65 -9.84
N LYS A 188 -37.38 -6.67 -10.03
CA LYS A 188 -38.78 -6.72 -9.51
C LYS A 188 -39.57 -7.95 -9.98
N GLN A 189 -39.33 -8.38 -11.22
CA GLN A 189 -39.98 -9.56 -11.80
C GLN A 189 -39.39 -10.86 -11.29
N SER A 190 -38.08 -10.93 -11.13
CA SER A 190 -37.38 -12.16 -10.74
C SER A 190 -37.36 -12.38 -9.21
N HIS A 191 -37.37 -11.31 -8.41
CA HIS A 191 -37.23 -11.32 -6.95
C HIS A 191 -38.30 -10.42 -6.27
N PRO A 192 -39.58 -10.60 -6.57
CA PRO A 192 -40.64 -9.77 -6.00
C PRO A 192 -40.71 -9.87 -4.48
N GLU A 193 -40.28 -11.01 -3.90
CA GLU A 193 -40.22 -11.25 -2.46
C GLU A 193 -39.21 -10.36 -1.76
N ILE A 194 -38.08 -10.06 -2.41
CA ILE A 194 -37.04 -9.16 -1.84
C ILE A 194 -37.60 -7.74 -1.80
N ILE A 195 -38.17 -7.27 -2.91
CA ILE A 195 -38.70 -5.90 -2.98
C ILE A 195 -39.81 -5.73 -1.95
N LYS A 196 -40.77 -6.65 -1.90
CA LYS A 196 -41.88 -6.62 -0.91
C LYS A 196 -41.33 -6.72 0.52
N GLY A 197 -40.35 -7.59 0.77
CA GLY A 197 -39.73 -7.73 2.10
C GLY A 197 -39.07 -6.42 2.59
N ILE A 198 -38.35 -5.70 1.71
CA ILE A 198 -37.78 -4.38 2.01
C ILE A 198 -38.88 -3.35 2.34
N GLU A 199 -39.95 -3.31 1.53
CA GLU A 199 -41.11 -2.43 1.76
C GLU A 199 -41.80 -2.76 3.09
N ASP A 200 -42.08 -4.04 3.36
CA ASP A 200 -42.75 -4.51 4.59
C ASP A 200 -41.87 -4.22 5.84
N ILE A 201 -40.55 -4.39 5.77
CA ILE A 201 -39.64 -4.03 6.87
C ILE A 201 -39.68 -2.52 7.11
N ARG A 202 -39.58 -1.72 6.05
CA ARG A 202 -39.63 -0.26 6.13
C ARG A 202 -40.90 0.22 6.81
N ASP A 203 -42.08 -0.27 6.36
CA ASP A 203 -43.35 0.16 6.88
C ASP A 203 -43.50 -0.19 8.38
N ARG A 204 -43.01 -1.35 8.82
CA ARG A 204 -42.96 -1.73 10.24
C ARG A 204 -41.98 -0.86 11.06
N VAL A 205 -40.81 -0.54 10.51
CA VAL A 205 -39.83 0.35 11.17
C VAL A 205 -40.47 1.73 11.38
N LEU A 206 -41.09 2.30 10.36
CA LEU A 206 -41.73 3.62 10.43
C LEU A 206 -42.95 3.66 11.34
N ALA A 207 -43.65 2.53 11.54
CA ALA A 207 -44.78 2.42 12.45
C ALA A 207 -44.34 2.34 13.94
N ASP A 208 -43.08 2.02 14.25
CA ASP A 208 -42.54 1.97 15.60
C ASP A 208 -41.72 3.26 15.90
N GLU A 209 -42.39 4.26 16.49
CA GLU A 209 -41.76 5.57 16.80
C GLU A 209 -40.55 5.43 17.73
N GLU A 210 -40.53 4.47 18.65
CA GLU A 210 -39.39 4.25 19.54
C GLU A 210 -38.18 3.72 18.74
N LEU A 211 -38.44 2.80 17.82
CA LEU A 211 -37.40 2.27 16.95
C LEU A 211 -36.80 3.35 16.03
N VAL A 212 -37.66 4.18 15.43
CA VAL A 212 -37.24 5.33 14.61
C VAL A 212 -36.39 6.29 15.43
N LYS A 213 -36.76 6.62 16.65
CA LYS A 213 -35.96 7.47 17.56
C LYS A 213 -34.62 6.82 17.86
N ARG A 214 -34.61 5.51 18.16
CA ARG A 214 -33.37 4.76 18.42
C ARG A 214 -32.44 4.80 17.24
N ILE A 215 -32.92 4.52 16.02
CA ILE A 215 -32.15 4.56 14.79
C ILE A 215 -31.57 5.94 14.57
N LYS A 216 -32.38 7.00 14.65
CA LYS A 216 -31.90 8.39 14.47
C LYS A 216 -30.84 8.78 15.49
N HIS A 217 -31.01 8.40 16.76
CA HIS A 217 -30.07 8.69 17.83
C HIS A 217 -28.72 8.02 17.59
N LYS A 218 -28.70 6.74 17.22
CA LYS A 218 -27.48 5.97 16.98
C LYS A 218 -26.70 6.43 15.75
N TYR A 219 -27.39 6.96 14.73
CA TYR A 219 -26.72 7.52 13.53
C TYR A 219 -26.49 9.05 13.60
N ALA A 220 -26.77 9.68 14.73
CA ALA A 220 -26.34 11.06 15.00
C ALA A 220 -24.83 11.16 15.26
N ILE A 221 -24.17 10.05 15.54
CA ILE A 221 -22.73 9.87 15.67
C ILE A 221 -22.23 8.86 14.64
N LYS A 222 -20.91 8.76 14.44
CA LYS A 222 -20.33 7.68 13.63
C LYS A 222 -20.72 6.33 14.21
N ASN A 223 -21.34 5.47 13.41
CA ASN A 223 -21.75 4.14 13.82
C ASN A 223 -21.74 3.15 12.65
N VAL A 224 -20.91 2.11 12.78
CA VAL A 224 -20.86 0.95 11.88
C VAL A 224 -20.99 -0.37 12.64
N THR A 225 -21.61 -0.32 13.85
CA THR A 225 -21.96 -1.51 14.61
C THR A 225 -23.24 -2.12 14.05
N GLY A 226 -23.18 -3.36 13.58
CA GLY A 226 -24.32 -4.02 12.94
C GLY A 226 -24.48 -3.65 11.46
N LEU A 227 -25.66 -3.94 10.90
CA LEU A 227 -26.03 -3.48 9.56
C LEU A 227 -26.56 -2.04 9.59
N ASN A 228 -26.28 -1.30 8.53
CA ASN A 228 -26.87 0.03 8.34
C ASN A 228 -28.38 -0.08 8.09
N ILE A 229 -29.20 0.17 9.12
CA ILE A 229 -30.67 0.18 9.02
C ILE A 229 -31.27 1.59 8.92
N TYR A 230 -30.43 2.63 8.87
CA TYR A 230 -30.86 4.02 8.68
C TYR A 230 -31.63 4.26 7.37
N PRO A 231 -31.32 3.54 6.26
CA PRO A 231 -32.04 3.68 5.00
C PRO A 231 -33.55 3.43 5.09
N PHE A 232 -34.02 2.63 6.05
CA PHE A 232 -35.49 2.43 6.28
C PHE A 232 -36.19 3.69 6.81
N VAL A 233 -35.42 4.62 7.39
CA VAL A 233 -35.96 5.89 7.91
C VAL A 233 -35.76 7.03 6.91
N GLU A 234 -34.70 6.96 6.07
CA GLU A 234 -34.30 8.05 5.18
C GLU A 234 -34.88 7.93 3.77
N HIS A 235 -35.04 6.69 3.25
CA HIS A 235 -35.43 6.43 1.87
C HIS A 235 -36.82 5.79 1.75
N THR A 236 -37.45 6.01 0.57
CA THR A 236 -38.75 5.45 0.24
C THR A 236 -38.71 4.43 -0.90
N ASP A 237 -37.78 4.59 -1.83
CA ASP A 237 -37.58 3.66 -2.95
C ASP A 237 -36.82 2.41 -2.45
N PRO A 238 -37.36 1.19 -2.65
CA PRO A 238 -36.72 -0.03 -2.20
C PRO A 238 -35.32 -0.25 -2.80
N PHE A 239 -35.00 0.27 -3.99
CA PHE A 239 -33.67 0.16 -4.58
C PHE A 239 -32.66 1.11 -3.93
N ASP A 240 -33.10 2.31 -3.52
CA ASP A 240 -32.27 3.23 -2.75
C ASP A 240 -31.99 2.62 -1.37
N ILE A 241 -33.00 2.01 -0.74
CA ILE A 241 -32.83 1.29 0.54
C ILE A 241 -31.80 0.15 0.35
N ILE A 242 -31.92 -0.69 -0.68
CA ILE A 242 -30.97 -1.78 -0.95
C ILE A 242 -29.55 -1.22 -1.17
N THR A 243 -29.39 -0.15 -1.96
CA THR A 243 -28.10 0.49 -2.22
C THR A 243 -27.40 0.88 -0.91
N HIS A 244 -28.13 1.55 -0.01
CA HIS A 244 -27.57 2.03 1.25
C HIS A 244 -27.42 0.93 2.32
N LEU A 245 -28.24 -0.13 2.30
CA LEU A 245 -28.06 -1.33 3.13
C LEU A 245 -26.74 -2.07 2.79
N MET A 246 -26.29 -2.01 1.53
CA MET A 246 -25.01 -2.60 1.13
C MET A 246 -23.81 -1.87 1.73
N VAL A 247 -23.93 -0.55 1.98
CA VAL A 247 -22.86 0.24 2.59
C VAL A 247 -22.70 -0.14 4.07
N GLY A 248 -21.53 -0.57 4.45
CA GLY A 248 -21.27 -1.08 5.80
C GLY A 248 -21.69 -2.53 6.04
N SER A 249 -22.14 -3.26 5.01
CA SER A 249 -22.58 -4.66 5.14
C SER A 249 -21.42 -5.67 5.27
N GLU A 250 -20.18 -5.26 5.11
CA GLU A 250 -19.00 -6.10 5.24
C GLU A 250 -19.04 -7.38 4.36
N GLY A 251 -19.73 -7.30 3.23
CA GLY A 251 -19.91 -8.41 2.31
C GLY A 251 -20.87 -9.51 2.80
N THR A 252 -21.71 -9.21 3.78
CA THR A 252 -22.72 -10.17 4.31
C THR A 252 -24.03 -10.18 3.52
N LEU A 253 -24.27 -9.18 2.66
CA LEU A 253 -25.52 -9.05 1.90
C LEU A 253 -25.34 -9.28 0.39
N GLY A 254 -24.14 -9.11 -0.15
CA GLY A 254 -23.84 -9.25 -1.56
C GLY A 254 -22.41 -8.83 -1.89
N PHE A 255 -22.04 -8.96 -3.16
CA PHE A 255 -20.80 -8.46 -3.74
C PHE A 255 -21.11 -7.21 -4.56
N ALA A 256 -20.44 -6.10 -4.28
CA ALA A 256 -20.55 -4.90 -5.10
C ALA A 256 -19.44 -4.89 -6.17
N SER A 257 -19.85 -4.92 -7.43
CA SER A 257 -18.95 -4.94 -8.59
C SER A 257 -18.63 -3.56 -9.14
N GLU A 258 -19.48 -2.56 -8.84
CA GLU A 258 -19.32 -1.17 -9.26
C GLU A 258 -20.04 -0.21 -8.32
N PHE A 259 -19.46 0.97 -8.13
CA PHE A 259 -19.97 2.05 -7.29
C PHE A 259 -20.05 3.34 -8.09
N THR A 260 -21.20 3.99 -8.12
CA THR A 260 -21.38 5.36 -8.62
C THR A 260 -21.53 6.30 -7.45
N MET A 261 -20.60 7.23 -7.29
CA MET A 261 -20.49 8.10 -6.11
C MET A 261 -20.32 9.56 -6.51
N THR A 262 -20.84 10.48 -5.70
CA THR A 262 -20.57 11.92 -5.83
C THR A 262 -19.16 12.23 -5.35
N THR A 263 -18.56 13.28 -5.91
CA THR A 263 -17.22 13.74 -5.56
C THR A 263 -17.30 14.95 -4.62
N GLY A 264 -16.31 15.07 -3.73
CA GLY A 264 -16.18 16.22 -2.84
C GLY A 264 -15.44 17.39 -3.49
N HIS A 265 -15.56 18.56 -2.88
CA HIS A 265 -14.78 19.73 -3.25
C HIS A 265 -13.39 19.68 -2.62
N LEU A 266 -12.36 20.01 -3.38
CA LEU A 266 -10.98 20.12 -2.90
C LEU A 266 -10.63 21.59 -2.65
N TYR A 267 -10.61 21.99 -1.40
CA TYR A 267 -10.28 23.37 -1.02
C TYR A 267 -8.81 23.69 -1.30
N PRO A 268 -8.51 24.83 -1.96
CA PRO A 268 -7.14 25.22 -2.31
C PRO A 268 -6.33 25.77 -1.14
N TYR A 269 -7.00 26.22 -0.07
CA TYR A 269 -6.33 26.80 1.09
C TYR A 269 -6.76 26.11 2.37
N SER A 270 -5.79 25.83 3.25
CA SER A 270 -6.04 25.28 4.58
C SER A 270 -5.09 25.85 5.61
N SER A 271 -5.49 25.86 6.85
CA SER A 271 -4.66 26.24 7.99
C SER A 271 -4.85 25.25 9.12
N SER A 272 -3.75 24.89 9.80
CA SER A 272 -3.78 24.00 10.96
C SER A 272 -3.05 24.61 12.14
N ALA A 273 -3.43 24.19 13.33
CA ALA A 273 -2.75 24.53 14.57
C ALA A 273 -2.77 23.36 15.55
N MET A 274 -1.74 23.25 16.39
CA MET A 274 -1.69 22.34 17.52
C MET A 274 -2.03 23.09 18.79
N LEU A 275 -3.09 22.69 19.49
CA LEU A 275 -3.58 23.28 20.73
C LEU A 275 -3.14 22.37 21.89
N TYR A 276 -2.37 22.87 22.84
CA TYR A 276 -1.84 22.10 23.96
C TYR A 276 -2.52 22.45 25.28
N PHE A 277 -2.90 21.43 26.04
CA PHE A 277 -3.60 21.52 27.31
C PHE A 277 -2.87 20.71 28.40
N LYS A 278 -2.93 21.16 29.63
CA LYS A 278 -2.48 20.38 30.80
C LYS A 278 -3.53 19.38 31.25
N ASP A 279 -4.80 19.66 30.99
CA ASP A 279 -5.94 18.86 31.39
C ASP A 279 -6.61 18.28 30.15
N MET A 280 -6.82 16.96 30.13
CA MET A 280 -7.46 16.26 29.02
C MET A 280 -8.96 16.58 28.94
N ARG A 281 -9.63 16.80 30.07
CA ARG A 281 -11.04 17.21 30.11
C ARG A 281 -11.21 18.58 29.46
N GLU A 282 -10.38 19.58 29.83
CA GLU A 282 -10.41 20.90 29.22
C GLU A 282 -10.16 20.87 27.71
N ALA A 283 -9.26 19.97 27.26
CA ALA A 283 -9.02 19.75 25.82
C ALA A 283 -10.28 19.25 25.11
N CYS A 284 -11.03 18.32 25.71
CA CYS A 284 -12.28 17.80 25.15
C CYS A 284 -13.41 18.87 25.21
N GLU A 285 -13.50 19.66 26.27
CA GLU A 285 -14.46 20.78 26.37
C GLU A 285 -14.20 21.84 25.28
N CYS A 286 -12.90 22.08 24.96
CA CYS A 286 -12.52 22.95 23.85
C CYS A 286 -13.03 22.40 22.51
N VAL A 287 -12.95 21.09 22.26
CA VAL A 287 -13.50 20.48 21.04
C VAL A 287 -15.01 20.65 20.96
N VAL A 288 -15.73 20.46 22.07
CA VAL A 288 -17.18 20.68 22.12
C VAL A 288 -17.51 22.13 21.75
N ALA A 289 -16.77 23.13 22.27
CA ALA A 289 -16.96 24.54 21.94
C ALA A 289 -16.64 24.83 20.44
N LEU A 290 -15.61 24.22 19.90
CA LEU A 290 -15.20 24.38 18.47
C LEU A 290 -16.22 23.82 17.48
N LYS A 291 -17.11 22.89 17.86
CA LYS A 291 -18.12 22.28 16.97
C LYS A 291 -18.93 23.32 16.19
N ASN A 292 -19.23 24.46 16.81
CA ASN A 292 -20.02 25.54 16.18
C ASN A 292 -19.16 26.58 15.45
N SER A 293 -17.86 26.34 15.29
CA SER A 293 -16.92 27.15 14.53
C SER A 293 -16.63 26.55 13.16
N PRO A 294 -15.97 27.24 12.23
CA PRO A 294 -15.61 26.69 10.92
C PRO A 294 -14.43 25.70 10.97
N VAL A 295 -14.33 24.90 12.03
CA VAL A 295 -13.37 23.79 12.14
C VAL A 295 -13.79 22.65 11.22
N GLU A 296 -12.84 22.14 10.43
CA GLU A 296 -13.05 20.99 9.54
C GLU A 296 -12.78 19.67 10.25
N CYS A 297 -11.73 19.62 11.07
CA CYS A 297 -11.43 18.48 11.91
C CYS A 297 -10.71 18.91 13.20
N ALA A 298 -10.86 18.10 14.25
CA ALA A 298 -10.13 18.23 15.51
C ALA A 298 -9.70 16.83 15.98
N GLU A 299 -8.37 16.64 16.05
CA GLU A 299 -7.74 15.36 16.36
C GLU A 299 -7.14 15.38 17.76
N LEU A 300 -7.66 14.56 18.67
CA LEU A 300 -7.10 14.42 20.01
C LEU A 300 -5.83 13.57 19.97
N LEU A 301 -4.85 13.95 20.79
CA LEU A 301 -3.63 13.21 21.10
C LEU A 301 -3.42 13.28 22.61
N ASP A 302 -3.59 12.18 23.32
CA ASP A 302 -3.36 12.13 24.76
C ASP A 302 -1.87 12.26 25.11
N LYS A 303 -1.53 12.39 26.38
CA LYS A 303 -0.15 12.55 26.85
C LYS A 303 0.80 11.43 26.40
N LYS A 304 0.30 10.20 26.27
CA LYS A 304 1.09 9.05 25.84
C LYS A 304 1.29 9.02 24.32
N SER A 305 0.29 9.46 23.58
CA SER A 305 0.40 9.67 22.14
C SER A 305 1.50 10.70 21.82
N LEU A 306 1.50 11.86 22.50
CA LEU A 306 2.53 12.89 22.31
C LEU A 306 3.91 12.41 22.73
N ALA A 307 4.03 11.74 23.88
CA ALA A 307 5.29 11.18 24.34
C ALA A 307 5.86 10.14 23.36
N SER A 308 5.00 9.33 22.75
CA SER A 308 5.42 8.31 21.77
C SER A 308 6.12 8.91 20.55
N VAL A 309 5.69 10.08 20.08
CA VAL A 309 6.26 10.78 18.91
C VAL A 309 7.34 11.79 19.29
N HIS A 310 7.78 11.79 20.57
CA HIS A 310 8.82 12.68 21.10
C HIS A 310 8.49 14.17 20.91
N ASP A 311 7.23 14.56 21.11
CA ASP A 311 6.86 15.97 21.13
C ASP A 311 7.56 16.66 22.33
N THR A 312 8.24 17.76 22.06
CA THR A 312 9.09 18.47 23.03
C THR A 312 8.45 19.74 23.58
N THR A 313 7.19 20.01 23.25
CA THR A 313 6.48 21.24 23.69
C THR A 313 6.32 21.32 25.20
N GLY A 314 6.12 20.17 25.85
CA GLY A 314 6.03 20.08 27.31
C GLY A 314 5.73 18.66 27.78
N GLU A 315 5.85 18.43 29.09
CA GLU A 315 5.57 17.11 29.67
C GLU A 315 4.09 16.98 30.09
N ASN A 316 3.54 15.78 29.93
CA ASN A 316 2.19 15.44 30.38
C ASN A 316 1.07 16.30 29.76
N LEU A 317 1.25 16.74 28.53
CA LEU A 317 0.26 17.52 27.79
C LEU A 317 -0.69 16.61 27.00
N THR A 318 -1.92 17.10 26.81
CA THR A 318 -2.86 16.62 25.79
C THR A 318 -2.89 17.65 24.67
N ALA A 319 -2.97 17.22 23.41
CA ALA A 319 -3.07 18.13 22.27
C ALA A 319 -4.32 17.86 21.43
N ILE A 320 -4.81 18.94 20.82
CA ILE A 320 -5.81 18.89 19.75
C ILE A 320 -5.19 19.50 18.49
N LEU A 321 -5.04 18.70 17.43
CA LEU A 321 -4.68 19.20 16.11
C LEU A 321 -5.97 19.62 15.39
N VAL A 322 -6.07 20.90 15.06
CA VAL A 322 -7.24 21.45 14.35
C VAL A 322 -6.87 21.89 12.94
N ARG A 323 -7.84 21.79 12.02
CA ARG A 323 -7.74 22.29 10.64
C ARG A 323 -9.01 23.00 10.24
N THR A 324 -8.86 24.04 9.41
CA THR A 324 -9.93 24.69 8.65
C THR A 324 -9.48 24.90 7.21
N SER A 325 -10.42 24.88 6.27
CA SER A 325 -10.16 25.03 4.83
C SER A 325 -11.11 26.04 4.20
N ALA A 326 -10.72 26.62 3.05
CA ALA A 326 -11.52 27.62 2.36
C ALA A 326 -11.14 27.75 0.87
N ASP A 327 -12.03 28.35 0.08
CA ASP A 327 -11.79 28.66 -1.33
C ASP A 327 -10.93 29.91 -1.55
N THR A 328 -10.91 30.82 -0.58
CA THR A 328 -10.12 32.07 -0.64
C THR A 328 -9.29 32.27 0.62
N LYS A 329 -8.23 33.05 0.51
CA LYS A 329 -7.37 33.41 1.65
C LYS A 329 -8.12 34.26 2.69
N GLU A 330 -9.01 35.12 2.22
CA GLU A 330 -9.85 36.01 3.04
C GLU A 330 -10.82 35.19 3.89
N GLN A 331 -11.48 34.21 3.27
CA GLN A 331 -12.36 33.29 4.00
C GLN A 331 -11.57 32.44 5.02
N LEU A 332 -10.39 31.94 4.62
CA LEU A 332 -9.53 31.19 5.51
C LEU A 332 -9.14 32.02 6.74
N ALA A 333 -8.75 33.29 6.54
CA ALA A 333 -8.42 34.18 7.65
C ALA A 333 -9.62 34.45 8.57
N ALA A 334 -10.83 34.60 8.01
CA ALA A 334 -12.05 34.74 8.77
C ALA A 334 -12.37 33.48 9.58
N ASN A 335 -12.18 32.30 9.01
CA ASN A 335 -12.34 31.02 9.70
C ASN A 335 -11.37 30.91 10.88
N VAL A 336 -10.09 31.19 10.67
CA VAL A 336 -9.08 31.19 11.73
C VAL A 336 -9.45 32.14 12.87
N ALA A 337 -9.84 33.39 12.57
CA ALA A 337 -10.24 34.37 13.58
C ALA A 337 -11.47 33.91 14.38
N ALA A 338 -12.42 33.23 13.74
CA ALA A 338 -13.58 32.68 14.42
C ALA A 338 -13.19 31.56 15.40
N MET A 339 -12.24 30.72 15.03
CA MET A 339 -11.70 29.67 15.91
C MET A 339 -10.89 30.27 17.05
N GLU A 340 -10.01 31.24 16.79
CA GLU A 340 -9.21 31.91 17.81
C GLU A 340 -10.11 32.56 18.87
N LYS A 341 -11.23 33.15 18.49
CA LYS A 341 -12.22 33.71 19.40
C LYS A 341 -12.82 32.65 20.35
N VAL A 342 -13.04 31.43 19.89
CA VAL A 342 -13.49 30.32 20.75
C VAL A 342 -12.39 29.95 21.73
N LEU A 343 -11.13 29.95 21.28
CA LEU A 343 -9.96 29.57 22.08
C LEU A 343 -9.64 30.56 23.21
N GLU A 344 -10.08 31.82 23.14
CA GLU A 344 -9.93 32.80 24.24
C GLU A 344 -10.57 32.32 25.55
N GLY A 345 -11.53 31.41 25.50
CA GLY A 345 -12.21 30.82 26.66
C GLY A 345 -11.44 29.69 27.37
N PHE A 346 -10.25 29.27 26.88
CA PHE A 346 -9.55 28.10 27.38
C PHE A 346 -8.09 28.39 27.81
N ASN A 347 -7.57 27.56 28.74
CA ASN A 347 -6.20 27.73 29.28
C ASN A 347 -5.19 26.95 28.45
N LEU A 348 -4.84 27.45 27.28
CA LEU A 348 -3.84 26.82 26.41
C LEU A 348 -2.44 26.91 27.02
N TYR A 349 -1.68 25.80 26.98
CA TYR A 349 -0.32 25.74 27.52
C TYR A 349 0.65 26.67 26.76
N VAL A 350 0.47 26.78 25.45
CA VAL A 350 1.18 27.72 24.56
C VAL A 350 0.16 28.41 23.68
N GLN A 351 0.46 29.63 23.23
CA GLN A 351 -0.40 30.31 22.24
C GLN A 351 -0.41 29.53 20.94
N PRO A 352 -1.57 29.21 20.37
CA PRO A 352 -1.67 28.44 19.14
C PRO A 352 -1.14 29.26 17.97
N LYS A 353 -0.48 28.56 17.05
CA LYS A 353 -0.01 29.15 15.80
C LYS A 353 -0.73 28.49 14.64
N PHE A 354 -1.72 29.18 14.10
CA PHE A 354 -2.35 28.77 12.85
C PHE A 354 -1.40 29.01 11.68
N THR A 355 -1.07 27.96 10.93
CA THR A 355 -0.11 28.05 9.83
C THR A 355 -0.72 27.61 8.51
N THR A 356 -0.38 28.35 7.44
CA THR A 356 -0.63 28.00 6.04
C THR A 356 0.65 27.52 5.35
N ASP A 357 1.78 27.51 6.06
CA ASP A 357 3.05 27.01 5.53
C ASP A 357 2.99 25.49 5.32
N PRO A 358 3.26 24.99 4.09
CA PRO A 358 3.14 23.56 3.81
C PRO A 358 4.10 22.68 4.64
N GLU A 359 5.32 23.17 4.95
CA GLU A 359 6.31 22.38 5.69
C GLU A 359 5.92 22.31 7.18
N GLU A 360 5.43 23.40 7.75
CA GLU A 360 4.99 23.45 9.12
C GLU A 360 3.69 22.63 9.32
N ASN A 361 2.74 22.74 8.39
CA ASN A 361 1.56 21.89 8.34
C ASN A 361 1.95 20.40 8.29
N ALA A 362 2.88 20.04 7.42
CA ALA A 362 3.34 18.64 7.30
C ALA A 362 3.93 18.12 8.63
N LYS A 363 4.59 18.97 9.43
CA LYS A 363 5.11 18.57 10.74
C LYS A 363 3.98 18.25 11.72
N TYR A 364 2.93 19.06 11.82
CA TYR A 364 1.79 18.78 12.70
C TYR A 364 1.11 17.46 12.33
N TRP A 365 0.85 17.25 11.02
CA TRP A 365 0.24 16.01 10.55
C TRP A 365 1.16 14.79 10.66
N ALA A 366 2.49 14.99 10.61
CA ALA A 366 3.46 13.93 10.87
C ALA A 366 3.44 13.47 12.34
N ILE A 367 3.27 14.39 13.30
CA ILE A 367 3.05 14.06 14.72
C ILE A 367 1.83 13.16 14.84
N ARG A 368 0.66 13.58 14.32
CA ARG A 368 -0.59 12.81 14.38
C ARG A 368 -0.47 11.42 13.73
N SER A 369 0.10 11.36 12.54
CA SER A 369 0.24 10.09 11.80
C SER A 369 1.33 9.19 12.35
N GLY A 370 2.26 9.73 13.12
CA GLY A 370 3.37 9.02 13.75
C GLY A 370 3.00 8.19 14.97
N VAL A 371 1.91 8.50 15.67
CA VAL A 371 1.49 7.82 16.90
C VAL A 371 1.39 6.31 16.72
N PHE A 372 0.57 5.87 15.80
CA PHE A 372 0.35 4.45 15.56
C PHE A 372 1.62 3.69 15.16
N PRO A 373 2.43 4.15 14.19
CA PRO A 373 3.69 3.49 13.86
C PRO A 373 4.65 3.36 15.04
N VAL A 374 4.76 4.37 15.88
CA VAL A 374 5.69 4.34 17.01
C VAL A 374 5.21 3.38 18.09
N VAL A 375 3.96 3.50 18.52
CA VAL A 375 3.38 2.60 19.56
C VAL A 375 3.45 1.14 19.09
N ALA A 376 3.09 0.87 17.84
CA ALA A 376 3.20 -0.46 17.27
C ALA A 376 4.66 -0.95 17.18
N GLY A 377 5.60 -0.06 16.91
CA GLY A 377 7.04 -0.37 16.80
C GLY A 377 7.73 -0.62 18.13
N THR A 378 7.28 -0.01 19.21
CA THR A 378 7.87 -0.14 20.55
C THR A 378 7.29 -1.29 21.38
N ARG A 379 6.16 -1.86 20.96
CA ARG A 379 5.50 -2.95 21.67
C ARG A 379 6.40 -4.16 21.94
N PRO A 380 6.16 -4.94 23.01
CA PRO A 380 6.85 -6.20 23.26
C PRO A 380 6.70 -7.19 22.08
N LEU A 381 7.77 -7.89 21.72
CA LEU A 381 7.74 -8.90 20.65
C LEU A 381 6.82 -10.08 21.04
N GLY A 382 6.09 -10.58 20.04
CA GLY A 382 5.11 -11.66 20.23
C GLY A 382 3.76 -11.19 20.77
N THR A 383 3.54 -9.85 20.87
CA THR A 383 2.22 -9.25 21.10
C THR A 383 1.63 -8.73 19.80
N THR A 384 0.31 -8.59 19.75
CA THR A 384 -0.39 -7.89 18.69
C THR A 384 -0.75 -6.46 19.11
N VAL A 385 -0.92 -5.58 18.15
CA VAL A 385 -1.53 -4.27 18.37
C VAL A 385 -3.02 -4.41 18.11
N ILE A 386 -3.82 -3.97 19.04
CA ILE A 386 -5.27 -3.85 18.89
C ILE A 386 -5.59 -2.36 18.88
N ILE A 387 -6.31 -1.95 17.85
CA ILE A 387 -6.84 -0.59 17.70
C ILE A 387 -8.35 -0.71 17.74
N GLU A 388 -8.92 -0.36 18.85
CA GLU A 388 -10.38 -0.27 19.00
C GLU A 388 -10.86 1.13 18.62
N ASP A 389 -12.14 1.21 18.35
CA ASP A 389 -12.75 2.30 17.63
C ASP A 389 -14.16 2.51 18.16
N ILE A 390 -14.33 3.51 19.02
CA ILE A 390 -15.60 3.82 19.69
C ILE A 390 -16.03 5.25 19.41
N ALA A 391 -17.33 5.53 19.52
CA ALA A 391 -17.82 6.89 19.42
C ALA A 391 -18.83 7.22 20.52
N PHE A 392 -18.80 8.49 20.92
CA PHE A 392 -19.71 9.08 21.90
C PHE A 392 -20.40 10.29 21.30
N HIS A 393 -21.55 10.69 21.86
CA HIS A 393 -22.09 12.02 21.59
C HIS A 393 -21.08 13.07 22.07
N ILE A 394 -20.89 14.13 21.30
CA ILE A 394 -19.79 15.06 21.54
C ILE A 394 -19.90 15.76 22.92
N GLU A 395 -21.12 15.88 23.41
CA GLU A 395 -21.42 16.48 24.74
C GLU A 395 -20.87 15.60 25.87
N ASP A 396 -20.78 14.29 25.69
CA ASP A 396 -20.27 13.32 26.67
C ASP A 396 -18.74 13.17 26.62
N LEU A 397 -18.12 13.75 25.60
CA LEU A 397 -16.70 13.55 25.29
C LEU A 397 -15.75 13.83 26.48
N PRO A 398 -15.90 14.93 27.27
CA PRO A 398 -15.01 15.21 28.38
C PRO A 398 -15.03 14.12 29.46
N ASP A 399 -16.21 13.61 29.80
CA ASP A 399 -16.36 12.57 30.81
C ASP A 399 -15.95 11.20 30.26
N ALA A 400 -16.42 10.85 29.07
CA ALA A 400 -16.15 9.56 28.44
C ALA A 400 -14.65 9.32 28.18
N THR A 401 -13.90 10.37 27.80
CA THR A 401 -12.47 10.27 27.58
C THR A 401 -11.70 9.98 28.87
N CYS A 402 -12.07 10.66 29.96
CA CYS A 402 -11.46 10.44 31.28
C CYS A 402 -11.75 9.03 31.81
N ASP A 403 -13.01 8.59 31.69
CA ASP A 403 -13.41 7.24 32.11
C ASP A 403 -12.70 6.15 31.30
N LEU A 404 -12.59 6.32 29.99
CA LEU A 404 -11.85 5.39 29.12
C LEU A 404 -10.37 5.31 29.52
N ALA A 405 -9.72 6.45 29.76
CA ALA A 405 -8.32 6.50 30.16
C ALA A 405 -8.10 5.79 31.51
N GLN A 406 -8.99 5.98 32.48
CA GLN A 406 -8.93 5.30 33.76
C GLN A 406 -9.15 3.80 33.62
N MET A 407 -10.15 3.37 32.85
CA MET A 407 -10.47 1.97 32.61
C MET A 407 -9.28 1.21 31.99
N LEU A 408 -8.60 1.78 31.02
CA LEU A 408 -7.40 1.18 30.41
C LEU A 408 -6.29 0.95 31.43
N GLN A 409 -6.09 1.90 32.36
CA GLN A 409 -5.12 1.76 33.44
C GLN A 409 -5.54 0.68 34.45
N ASP A 410 -6.82 0.65 34.85
CA ASP A 410 -7.36 -0.32 35.82
C ASP A 410 -7.23 -1.78 35.30
N HIS A 411 -7.24 -1.96 33.97
CA HIS A 411 -7.00 -3.25 33.32
C HIS A 411 -5.52 -3.54 33.01
N GLY A 412 -4.57 -2.67 33.45
CA GLY A 412 -3.14 -2.91 33.31
C GLY A 412 -2.58 -2.59 31.92
N TYR A 413 -3.25 -1.73 31.15
CA TYR A 413 -2.75 -1.23 29.86
C TYR A 413 -2.11 0.15 30.02
N ASP A 414 -1.09 0.22 30.86
CA ASP A 414 -0.41 1.47 31.21
C ASP A 414 0.23 2.17 30.02
N ASP A 415 0.62 1.45 28.97
CA ASP A 415 1.19 2.00 27.73
C ASP A 415 0.15 2.25 26.64
N SER A 416 -1.16 2.16 26.95
CA SER A 416 -2.22 2.47 26.00
C SER A 416 -2.22 3.94 25.60
N CYS A 417 -2.58 4.24 24.35
CA CYS A 417 -2.76 5.59 23.82
C CYS A 417 -4.20 5.82 23.39
N ILE A 418 -4.73 7.03 23.67
CA ILE A 418 -6.03 7.48 23.17
C ILE A 418 -5.80 8.62 22.19
N TYR A 419 -6.29 8.47 20.98
CA TYR A 419 -6.24 9.49 19.94
C TYR A 419 -7.42 9.34 18.99
N GLY A 420 -7.74 10.33 18.19
CA GLY A 420 -8.80 10.18 17.19
C GLY A 420 -9.56 11.44 16.86
N HIS A 421 -10.66 11.25 16.16
CA HIS A 421 -11.48 12.29 15.54
C HIS A 421 -12.43 12.91 16.58
N ALA A 422 -11.87 13.74 17.47
CA ALA A 422 -12.59 14.27 18.61
C ALA A 422 -13.83 15.11 18.21
N LEU A 423 -13.75 15.83 17.08
CA LEU A 423 -14.90 16.61 16.58
C LEU A 423 -16.13 15.72 16.28
N GLU A 424 -15.89 14.48 15.92
CA GLU A 424 -16.92 13.47 15.62
C GLU A 424 -17.22 12.57 16.84
N GLY A 425 -16.68 12.86 18.00
CA GLY A 425 -16.80 12.02 19.19
C GLY A 425 -16.14 10.66 19.07
N ASN A 426 -15.32 10.43 18.03
CA ASN A 426 -14.75 9.12 17.68
C ASN A 426 -13.31 9.01 18.15
N TYR A 427 -13.04 8.01 18.98
CA TYR A 427 -11.73 7.70 19.50
C TYR A 427 -11.23 6.34 19.11
N HIS A 428 -9.91 6.28 18.85
CA HIS A 428 -9.15 5.06 18.81
C HIS A 428 -8.35 4.93 20.10
N PHE A 429 -8.34 3.73 20.69
CA PHE A 429 -7.35 3.41 21.70
C PHE A 429 -6.50 2.24 21.23
N ILE A 430 -5.20 2.35 21.50
CA ILE A 430 -4.22 1.34 21.11
C ILE A 430 -3.76 0.61 22.35
N ILE A 431 -3.82 -0.74 22.29
CA ILE A 431 -3.25 -1.62 23.30
C ILE A 431 -2.30 -2.64 22.67
N ALA A 432 -1.26 -3.02 23.40
CA ALA A 432 -0.40 -4.14 23.06
C ALA A 432 -0.88 -5.39 23.81
N GLN A 433 -1.42 -6.40 23.10
CA GLN A 433 -2.04 -7.58 23.69
C GLN A 433 -1.28 -8.86 23.35
N SER A 434 -0.98 -9.66 24.38
CA SER A 434 -0.60 -11.07 24.25
C SER A 434 -1.86 -11.95 24.24
N PHE A 435 -1.79 -13.07 23.51
CA PHE A 435 -2.80 -14.14 23.58
C PHE A 435 -2.13 -15.50 23.80
N LYS A 436 -0.97 -15.52 24.49
CA LYS A 436 -0.20 -16.74 24.69
C LYS A 436 -0.75 -17.61 25.83
N THR A 437 -1.40 -16.98 26.80
CA THR A 437 -1.93 -17.65 28.00
C THR A 437 -3.43 -17.39 28.15
N GLU A 438 -4.11 -18.26 28.93
CA GLU A 438 -5.51 -18.04 29.29
C GLU A 438 -5.72 -16.75 30.08
N ALA A 439 -4.72 -16.35 30.88
CA ALA A 439 -4.76 -15.08 31.63
C ALA A 439 -4.75 -13.88 30.68
N ASP A 440 -3.94 -13.91 29.63
CA ASP A 440 -3.91 -12.86 28.60
C ASP A 440 -5.28 -12.73 27.91
N VAL A 441 -5.88 -13.86 27.54
CA VAL A 441 -7.21 -13.92 26.90
C VAL A 441 -8.28 -13.39 27.85
N LYS A 442 -8.20 -13.75 29.14
CA LYS A 442 -9.13 -13.24 30.16
C LYS A 442 -9.00 -11.74 30.33
N GLN A 443 -7.79 -11.20 30.43
CA GLN A 443 -7.55 -9.74 30.54
C GLN A 443 -8.23 -8.97 29.40
N TYR A 444 -8.05 -9.43 28.17
CA TYR A 444 -8.69 -8.80 27.01
C TYR A 444 -10.22 -8.94 27.04
N ARG A 445 -10.73 -10.12 27.41
CA ARG A 445 -12.18 -10.37 27.56
C ARG A 445 -12.81 -9.43 28.59
N ASP A 446 -12.19 -9.29 29.76
CA ASP A 446 -12.65 -8.45 30.85
C ASP A 446 -12.68 -6.98 30.41
N LEU A 447 -11.61 -6.48 29.79
CA LEU A 447 -11.54 -5.14 29.24
C LEU A 447 -12.69 -4.88 28.24
N MET A 448 -12.89 -5.78 27.26
CA MET A 448 -13.93 -5.58 26.22
C MET A 448 -15.34 -5.62 26.81
N SER A 449 -15.56 -6.44 27.85
CA SER A 449 -16.83 -6.46 28.58
C SER A 449 -17.11 -5.13 29.28
N GLU A 450 -16.10 -4.52 29.91
CA GLU A 450 -16.27 -3.25 30.61
C GLU A 450 -16.34 -2.06 29.64
N ILE A 451 -15.57 -2.06 28.56
CA ILE A 451 -15.72 -1.07 27.48
C ILE A 451 -17.15 -1.11 26.92
N THR A 452 -17.70 -2.31 26.70
CA THR A 452 -19.08 -2.43 26.22
C THR A 452 -20.08 -1.80 27.20
N LYS A 453 -19.89 -1.97 28.50
CA LYS A 453 -20.74 -1.31 29.52
C LYS A 453 -20.55 0.20 29.53
N LEU A 454 -19.30 0.67 29.45
CA LEU A 454 -19.00 2.10 29.39
C LEU A 454 -19.67 2.77 28.20
N VAL A 455 -19.45 2.21 27.02
CA VAL A 455 -19.94 2.80 25.76
C VAL A 455 -21.46 2.69 25.64
N VAL A 456 -22.04 1.52 25.94
CA VAL A 456 -23.47 1.26 25.70
C VAL A 456 -24.33 1.66 26.89
N ASP A 457 -23.99 1.18 28.12
CA ASP A 457 -24.88 1.32 29.25
C ASP A 457 -24.77 2.73 29.89
N LYS A 458 -23.56 3.34 29.86
CA LYS A 458 -23.34 4.67 30.48
C LYS A 458 -23.56 5.81 29.50
N TYR A 459 -23.04 5.74 28.30
CA TYR A 459 -23.03 6.85 27.33
C TYR A 459 -23.91 6.66 26.09
N ASP A 460 -24.52 5.49 25.91
CA ASP A 460 -25.31 5.13 24.72
C ASP A 460 -24.59 5.42 23.39
N GLY A 461 -23.26 5.27 23.39
CA GLY A 461 -22.37 5.49 22.27
C GLY A 461 -22.34 4.33 21.27
N SER A 462 -21.34 4.31 20.37
CA SER A 462 -21.12 3.27 19.38
C SER A 462 -19.87 2.46 19.68
N LEU A 463 -19.98 1.13 19.63
CA LEU A 463 -18.86 0.20 19.81
C LEU A 463 -17.94 0.13 18.60
N LYS A 464 -18.40 0.56 17.42
CA LYS A 464 -17.59 0.71 16.19
C LYS A 464 -18.03 1.96 15.44
N ALA A 465 -17.15 2.93 15.40
CA ALA A 465 -17.39 4.18 14.70
C ALA A 465 -17.11 4.07 13.19
N GLU A 466 -15.99 3.43 12.80
CA GLU A 466 -15.55 3.38 11.41
C GLU A 466 -14.84 2.08 10.98
N HIS A 467 -14.30 1.27 11.93
CA HIS A 467 -13.52 0.06 11.58
C HIS A 467 -14.38 -1.14 11.17
N GLY A 468 -15.70 -1.05 11.34
CA GLY A 468 -16.67 -2.12 11.08
C GLY A 468 -16.80 -3.12 12.23
N THR A 469 -17.95 -3.78 12.26
CA THR A 469 -18.29 -4.75 13.31
C THR A 469 -17.38 -5.98 13.31
N GLY A 470 -17.16 -6.57 12.13
CA GLY A 470 -16.36 -7.75 11.95
C GLY A 470 -16.85 -8.94 12.78
N ARG A 471 -15.87 -9.78 13.15
CA ARG A 471 -16.05 -10.87 14.14
C ARG A 471 -15.88 -10.36 15.56
N ASN A 472 -15.12 -9.26 15.71
CA ASN A 472 -14.73 -8.72 17.00
C ASN A 472 -15.94 -8.20 17.81
N MET A 473 -16.83 -7.44 17.16
CA MET A 473 -18.00 -6.83 17.82
C MET A 473 -19.33 -7.54 17.52
N ALA A 474 -19.33 -8.59 16.72
CA ALA A 474 -20.54 -9.35 16.40
C ALA A 474 -21.35 -9.80 17.65
N PRO A 475 -20.72 -10.26 18.76
CA PRO A 475 -21.48 -10.64 19.97
C PRO A 475 -22.18 -9.49 20.70
N PHE A 476 -21.76 -8.23 20.40
CA PHE A 476 -22.23 -7.06 21.15
C PHE A 476 -23.25 -6.21 20.38
N VAL A 477 -23.57 -6.56 19.12
CA VAL A 477 -24.49 -5.80 18.26
C VAL A 477 -25.88 -5.68 18.90
N GLU A 478 -26.45 -6.79 19.40
CA GLU A 478 -27.76 -6.78 20.06
C GLU A 478 -27.75 -5.92 21.33
N LYS A 479 -26.65 -5.96 22.10
CA LYS A 479 -26.53 -5.14 23.31
C LYS A 479 -26.53 -3.63 22.97
N GLU A 480 -25.84 -3.22 21.92
CA GLU A 480 -25.80 -1.82 21.51
C GLU A 480 -27.14 -1.34 20.95
N TRP A 481 -27.78 -2.14 20.11
CA TRP A 481 -28.94 -1.71 19.34
C TRP A 481 -30.29 -2.02 20.04
N GLY A 482 -30.28 -2.98 20.93
CA GLY A 482 -31.47 -3.57 21.51
C GLY A 482 -32.15 -4.58 20.58
N PRO A 483 -33.05 -5.41 21.14
CA PRO A 483 -33.64 -6.56 20.43
C PRO A 483 -34.45 -6.20 19.18
N LYS A 484 -35.17 -5.06 19.18
CA LYS A 484 -36.00 -4.63 18.03
C LYS A 484 -35.15 -4.30 16.80
N ALA A 485 -34.12 -3.45 16.95
CA ALA A 485 -33.25 -3.08 15.85
C ALA A 485 -32.42 -4.27 15.36
N PHE A 486 -31.94 -5.10 16.29
CA PHE A 486 -31.18 -6.30 15.93
C PHE A 486 -32.01 -7.32 15.16
N ALA A 487 -33.33 -7.46 15.51
CA ALA A 487 -34.25 -8.30 14.76
C ALA A 487 -34.44 -7.81 13.30
N VAL A 488 -34.54 -6.49 13.09
CA VAL A 488 -34.59 -5.91 11.74
C VAL A 488 -33.32 -6.24 10.95
N MET A 489 -32.14 -6.09 11.56
CA MET A 489 -30.85 -6.43 10.90
C MET A 489 -30.79 -7.91 10.50
N LYS A 490 -31.22 -8.83 11.38
CA LYS A 490 -31.28 -10.29 11.09
C LYS A 490 -32.27 -10.59 9.96
N GLU A 491 -33.41 -9.91 9.93
CA GLU A 491 -34.43 -10.09 8.89
C GLU A 491 -33.89 -9.65 7.52
N VAL A 492 -33.22 -8.49 7.45
CA VAL A 492 -32.53 -8.03 6.23
C VAL A 492 -31.49 -9.06 5.75
N LYS A 493 -30.66 -9.58 6.68
CA LYS A 493 -29.69 -10.62 6.36
C LYS A 493 -30.37 -11.88 5.80
N HIS A 494 -31.43 -12.35 6.44
CA HIS A 494 -32.16 -13.54 5.98
C HIS A 494 -32.87 -13.33 4.64
N LEU A 495 -33.40 -12.12 4.40
CA LEU A 495 -34.07 -11.76 3.15
C LEU A 495 -33.10 -11.79 1.95
N LEU A 496 -31.89 -11.26 2.12
CA LEU A 496 -30.91 -11.13 1.02
C LEU A 496 -29.95 -12.34 0.92
N ASP A 497 -29.79 -13.10 2.00
CA ASP A 497 -28.97 -14.31 2.05
C ASP A 497 -29.62 -15.38 2.93
N PRO A 498 -30.70 -16.02 2.45
CA PRO A 498 -31.49 -16.98 3.26
C PRO A 498 -30.69 -18.23 3.66
N GLN A 499 -29.62 -18.57 2.92
CA GLN A 499 -28.74 -19.69 3.25
C GLN A 499 -27.60 -19.34 4.18
N ASN A 500 -27.41 -18.05 4.50
CA ASN A 500 -26.29 -17.54 5.29
C ASN A 500 -24.92 -17.96 4.77
N ILE A 501 -24.71 -17.91 3.44
CA ILE A 501 -23.43 -18.25 2.81
C ILE A 501 -22.49 -17.06 2.67
N LEU A 502 -23.01 -15.82 2.68
CA LEU A 502 -22.21 -14.61 2.50
C LEU A 502 -21.60 -14.19 3.83
N ASN A 503 -20.29 -14.32 3.93
CA ASN A 503 -19.43 -13.90 5.04
C ASN A 503 -19.99 -14.26 6.45
N PRO A 504 -20.38 -15.53 6.72
CA PRO A 504 -21.00 -15.90 7.98
C PRO A 504 -20.07 -15.68 9.17
N GLY A 505 -20.65 -15.28 10.30
CA GLY A 505 -19.95 -14.99 11.55
C GLY A 505 -19.35 -13.58 11.62
N VAL A 506 -19.53 -12.77 10.58
CA VAL A 506 -19.24 -11.34 10.53
C VAL A 506 -20.55 -10.60 10.73
N ILE A 507 -20.59 -9.54 11.53
CA ILE A 507 -21.77 -8.78 12.00
C ILE A 507 -22.70 -9.64 12.87
N PHE A 508 -23.01 -10.85 12.46
CA PHE A 508 -23.85 -11.79 13.18
C PHE A 508 -23.06 -13.05 13.55
N ASN A 509 -23.02 -13.39 14.83
CA ASN A 509 -22.33 -14.60 15.31
C ASN A 509 -23.06 -15.15 16.54
N ASP A 510 -23.43 -16.43 16.48
CA ASP A 510 -24.12 -17.09 17.60
C ASP A 510 -23.14 -17.53 18.72
N ASP A 511 -21.82 -17.47 18.45
CA ASP A 511 -20.81 -17.76 19.46
C ASP A 511 -20.43 -16.46 20.21
N PRO A 512 -20.83 -16.32 21.48
CA PRO A 512 -20.54 -15.12 22.26
C PRO A 512 -19.05 -14.89 22.52
N ASP A 513 -18.23 -15.93 22.34
CA ASP A 513 -16.79 -15.92 22.53
C ASP A 513 -15.98 -15.82 21.21
N CYS A 514 -16.62 -15.57 20.07
CA CYS A 514 -15.93 -15.55 18.78
C CYS A 514 -14.81 -14.49 18.73
N PHE A 515 -14.94 -13.40 19.50
CA PHE A 515 -13.96 -12.31 19.55
C PHE A 515 -12.65 -12.68 20.30
N VAL A 516 -12.66 -13.79 21.06
CA VAL A 516 -11.49 -14.31 21.80
C VAL A 516 -11.03 -15.68 21.28
N LYS A 517 -11.24 -15.95 20.01
CA LYS A 517 -10.86 -17.22 19.33
C LYS A 517 -10.11 -16.95 18.04
N SER A 518 -9.44 -17.97 17.52
CA SER A 518 -8.77 -17.96 16.20
C SER A 518 -7.70 -16.86 16.02
N PHE A 519 -6.91 -16.64 17.08
CA PHE A 519 -5.84 -15.63 17.04
C PHE A 519 -4.71 -15.98 16.08
N LYS A 520 -4.08 -14.97 15.51
CA LYS A 520 -2.83 -15.11 14.74
C LYS A 520 -1.70 -15.59 15.63
N PRO A 521 -0.98 -16.66 15.26
CA PRO A 521 0.28 -16.98 15.92
C PRO A 521 1.35 -15.95 15.53
N LEU A 522 2.08 -15.42 16.53
CA LEU A 522 3.13 -14.42 16.34
C LEU A 522 4.47 -14.95 16.91
N PRO A 523 5.03 -16.06 16.35
CA PRO A 523 6.32 -16.57 16.78
C PRO A 523 7.43 -15.58 16.36
N LEU A 524 8.51 -15.53 17.14
CA LEU A 524 9.72 -14.87 16.71
C LEU A 524 10.30 -15.61 15.50
N THR A 525 10.62 -14.89 14.47
CA THR A 525 10.94 -15.43 13.14
C THR A 525 12.24 -14.86 12.59
N ASN A 526 12.31 -13.52 12.52
CA ASN A 526 13.45 -12.78 12.01
C ASN A 526 13.31 -11.31 12.45
N GLU A 527 14.41 -10.71 12.91
CA GLU A 527 14.43 -9.35 13.46
C GLU A 527 13.85 -8.27 12.54
N HIS A 528 14.03 -8.43 11.22
CA HIS A 528 13.49 -7.48 10.23
C HIS A 528 11.97 -7.49 10.15
N ILE A 529 11.30 -8.58 10.57
CA ILE A 529 9.86 -8.75 10.37
C ILE A 529 9.04 -8.98 11.64
N ASP A 530 9.66 -9.21 12.78
CA ASP A 530 8.94 -9.60 14.01
C ASP A 530 7.97 -8.50 14.50
N LYS A 531 8.25 -7.24 14.18
CA LYS A 531 7.34 -6.12 14.44
C LYS A 531 6.19 -5.96 13.42
N CYS A 532 6.08 -6.81 12.41
CA CYS A 532 5.01 -6.75 11.43
C CYS A 532 3.64 -7.04 12.07
N MET A 533 2.61 -6.27 11.70
CA MET A 533 1.21 -6.45 12.11
C MET A 533 0.35 -7.12 11.04
N GLU A 534 0.92 -7.40 9.86
CA GLU A 534 0.21 -7.95 8.71
C GLU A 534 -0.90 -7.01 8.15
N CYS A 535 -0.78 -5.69 8.35
CA CYS A 535 -1.80 -4.70 7.93
C CYS A 535 -1.99 -4.56 6.41
N GLY A 536 -1.03 -4.99 5.59
CA GLY A 536 -1.15 -5.01 4.13
C GLY A 536 -0.75 -3.71 3.43
N PHE A 537 -0.39 -2.63 4.14
CA PHE A 537 -0.03 -1.34 3.53
C PHE A 537 1.14 -1.43 2.55
N CYS A 538 2.06 -2.38 2.77
CA CYS A 538 3.19 -2.63 1.88
C CYS A 538 2.81 -3.25 0.51
N GLU A 539 1.57 -3.78 0.34
CA GLU A 539 1.17 -4.52 -0.87
C GLU A 539 0.98 -3.61 -2.10
N VAL A 540 0.66 -2.34 -1.91
CA VAL A 540 0.50 -1.37 -3.01
C VAL A 540 1.81 -1.19 -3.79
N ASN A 541 2.95 -1.19 -3.10
CA ASN A 541 4.28 -1.03 -3.68
C ASN A 541 5.00 -2.35 -4.00
N CYS A 542 4.40 -3.49 -3.63
CA CYS A 542 5.00 -4.80 -3.92
C CYS A 542 4.73 -5.22 -5.37
N MET A 543 5.78 -5.30 -6.19
CA MET A 543 5.68 -5.65 -7.60
C MET A 543 5.16 -7.08 -7.84
N SER A 544 5.38 -8.01 -6.91
CA SER A 544 4.89 -9.39 -7.01
C SER A 544 3.49 -9.61 -6.39
N CYS A 545 2.89 -8.58 -5.80
CA CYS A 545 1.52 -8.64 -5.30
C CYS A 545 0.54 -8.92 -6.43
N GLY A 546 -0.22 -10.01 -6.30
CA GLY A 546 -1.12 -10.49 -7.35
C GLY A 546 -0.47 -11.37 -8.42
N PHE A 547 0.83 -11.58 -8.40
CA PHE A 547 1.54 -12.56 -9.23
C PHE A 547 1.85 -13.83 -8.44
N THR A 548 2.63 -13.68 -7.36
CA THR A 548 2.98 -14.76 -6.45
C THR A 548 2.62 -14.38 -5.03
N MET A 549 3.60 -14.09 -4.17
CA MET A 549 3.38 -13.57 -2.82
C MET A 549 3.67 -12.08 -2.74
N SER A 550 2.87 -11.38 -1.97
CA SER A 550 3.17 -10.02 -1.53
C SER A 550 4.17 -10.01 -0.37
N SER A 551 4.66 -8.81 -0.01
CA SER A 551 5.49 -8.61 1.19
C SER A 551 4.80 -9.13 2.47
N ARG A 552 3.52 -8.79 2.72
CA ARG A 552 2.74 -9.32 3.84
C ARG A 552 2.68 -10.85 3.82
N GLN A 553 2.35 -11.42 2.68
CA GLN A 553 2.18 -12.87 2.51
C GLN A 553 3.47 -13.65 2.77
N ARG A 554 4.64 -13.08 2.39
CA ARG A 554 5.95 -13.66 2.72
C ARG A 554 6.14 -13.78 4.23
N ILE A 555 5.79 -12.73 4.97
CA ILE A 555 5.89 -12.71 6.43
C ILE A 555 4.98 -13.76 7.07
N VAL A 556 3.71 -13.82 6.63
CA VAL A 556 2.72 -14.81 7.12
C VAL A 556 3.25 -16.23 6.98
N VAL A 557 3.80 -16.58 5.81
CA VAL A 557 4.31 -17.94 5.57
C VAL A 557 5.59 -18.22 6.37
N GLN A 558 6.49 -17.24 6.51
CA GLN A 558 7.71 -17.41 7.33
C GLN A 558 7.38 -17.58 8.82
N ARG A 559 6.38 -16.88 9.34
CA ARG A 559 5.87 -17.10 10.69
C ARG A 559 5.35 -18.51 10.88
N GLU A 560 4.59 -19.05 9.95
CA GLU A 560 4.11 -20.43 10.05
C GLU A 560 5.26 -21.44 9.94
N ILE A 561 6.24 -21.21 9.08
CA ILE A 561 7.47 -22.03 9.02
C ILE A 561 8.22 -21.98 10.36
N ALA A 562 8.34 -20.81 10.99
CA ALA A 562 8.98 -20.66 12.29
C ALA A 562 8.18 -21.39 13.39
N ARG A 563 6.85 -21.26 13.40
CA ARG A 563 5.96 -21.96 14.34
C ARG A 563 6.12 -23.47 14.23
N LEU A 564 6.05 -24.02 13.02
CA LEU A 564 6.19 -25.46 12.79
C LEU A 564 7.58 -25.98 13.19
N LYS A 565 8.63 -25.18 12.97
CA LYS A 565 9.99 -25.53 13.44
C LYS A 565 10.07 -25.58 14.96
N ALA A 566 9.42 -24.63 15.64
CA ALA A 566 9.46 -24.55 17.09
C ALA A 566 8.60 -25.62 17.78
N THR A 567 7.46 -25.99 17.22
CA THR A 567 6.52 -26.95 17.80
C THR A 567 6.78 -28.40 17.38
N GLY A 568 7.35 -28.62 16.20
CA GLY A 568 7.50 -29.97 15.63
C GLY A 568 6.18 -30.66 15.25
N GLU A 569 5.06 -29.94 15.16
CA GLU A 569 3.72 -30.50 14.97
C GLU A 569 3.52 -31.22 13.63
N ASP A 570 4.12 -30.75 12.53
CA ASP A 570 3.95 -31.31 11.18
C ASP A 570 5.19 -31.07 10.31
N ASP A 571 6.16 -31.97 10.41
CA ASP A 571 7.38 -31.93 9.61
C ASP A 571 7.13 -32.04 8.09
N ALA A 572 6.08 -32.76 7.70
CA ALA A 572 5.77 -32.92 6.27
C ALA A 572 5.24 -31.59 5.69
N ARG A 573 4.39 -30.91 6.42
CA ARG A 573 3.90 -29.56 6.08
C ARG A 573 5.03 -28.55 6.07
N LEU A 574 5.90 -28.57 7.07
CA LEU A 574 7.08 -27.70 7.13
C LEU A 574 7.94 -27.83 5.87
N LYS A 575 8.29 -29.06 5.48
CA LYS A 575 9.09 -29.31 4.26
C LYS A 575 8.40 -28.85 2.99
N ARG A 576 7.08 -29.04 2.88
CA ARG A 576 6.30 -28.57 1.73
C ARG A 576 6.31 -27.05 1.64
N LEU A 577 6.02 -26.33 2.74
CA LEU A 577 6.03 -24.87 2.78
C LEU A 577 7.42 -24.30 2.45
N GLN A 578 8.48 -24.87 3.03
CA GLN A 578 9.85 -24.44 2.73
C GLN A 578 10.18 -24.60 1.24
N LYS A 579 9.85 -25.77 0.62
CA LYS A 579 10.11 -26.04 -0.79
C LYS A 579 9.35 -25.07 -1.70
N GLN A 580 8.08 -24.84 -1.45
CA GLN A 580 7.25 -23.93 -2.24
C GLN A 580 7.67 -22.47 -2.06
N TYR A 581 8.08 -22.07 -0.85
CA TYR A 581 8.52 -20.71 -0.56
C TYR A 581 9.75 -20.28 -1.38
N VAL A 582 10.62 -21.22 -1.77
CA VAL A 582 11.80 -20.90 -2.61
C VAL A 582 11.39 -20.10 -3.84
N TYR A 583 10.40 -20.55 -4.59
CA TYR A 583 9.93 -19.81 -5.77
C TYR A 583 8.99 -18.67 -5.38
N TYR A 584 7.87 -18.99 -4.72
CA TYR A 584 6.80 -18.01 -4.48
C TYR A 584 7.22 -16.86 -3.55
N GLY A 585 8.09 -17.10 -2.59
CA GLY A 585 8.53 -16.12 -1.61
C GLY A 585 9.88 -15.48 -1.96
N ASN A 586 10.92 -16.30 -2.17
CA ASN A 586 12.31 -15.84 -2.28
C ASN A 586 12.67 -15.42 -3.72
N VAL A 587 12.43 -16.28 -4.74
CA VAL A 587 12.82 -15.99 -6.13
C VAL A 587 12.03 -14.80 -6.68
N THR A 588 10.74 -14.73 -6.43
CA THR A 588 9.88 -13.67 -6.97
C THR A 588 9.91 -12.37 -6.18
N CYS A 589 10.64 -12.28 -5.06
CA CYS A 589 10.95 -11.01 -4.41
C CYS A 589 12.05 -10.30 -5.19
N ALA A 590 11.80 -9.07 -5.62
CA ALA A 590 12.83 -8.23 -6.28
C ALA A 590 13.87 -7.70 -5.29
N ALA A 591 13.62 -7.77 -3.99
CA ALA A 591 14.40 -7.13 -2.92
C ALA A 591 14.67 -5.63 -3.23
N ASP A 592 13.63 -4.96 -3.75
CA ASP A 592 13.69 -3.57 -4.20
C ASP A 592 13.47 -2.54 -3.08
N GLY A 593 13.13 -2.99 -1.88
CA GLY A 593 12.88 -2.14 -0.72
C GLY A 593 11.60 -1.31 -0.73
N LEU A 594 10.87 -1.21 -1.85
CA LEU A 594 9.70 -0.33 -1.95
C LEU A 594 8.56 -0.68 -0.99
N CYS A 595 8.49 -1.91 -0.50
CA CYS A 595 7.51 -2.28 0.51
C CYS A 595 7.68 -1.51 1.83
N SER A 596 8.91 -1.07 2.16
CA SER A 596 9.19 -0.27 3.36
C SER A 596 8.65 1.16 3.28
N THR A 597 8.49 1.71 2.06
CA THR A 597 8.06 3.09 1.88
C THR A 597 6.61 3.33 2.30
N SER A 598 5.74 2.32 2.17
CA SER A 598 4.35 2.35 2.64
C SER A 598 4.17 1.63 3.98
N CYS A 599 5.20 0.99 4.52
CA CYS A 599 5.11 0.29 5.79
C CYS A 599 5.22 1.27 6.97
N PRO A 600 4.24 1.31 7.91
CA PRO A 600 4.35 2.15 9.11
C PRO A 600 5.59 1.81 9.93
N MET A 601 5.96 0.51 9.99
CA MET A 601 7.14 0.00 10.70
C MET A 601 8.43 0.05 9.89
N LYS A 602 8.42 0.61 8.68
CA LYS A 602 9.56 0.64 7.74
C LYS A 602 10.16 -0.72 7.42
N ILE A 603 9.37 -1.79 7.52
CA ILE A 603 9.81 -3.17 7.26
C ILE A 603 10.08 -3.36 5.78
N ASN A 604 11.32 -3.74 5.47
CA ASN A 604 11.78 -4.16 4.16
C ASN A 604 11.82 -5.69 4.08
N THR A 605 10.89 -6.33 3.36
CA THR A 605 10.96 -7.78 3.15
C THR A 605 12.07 -8.21 2.20
N GLY A 606 12.76 -7.27 1.58
CA GLY A 606 14.01 -7.51 0.84
C GLY A 606 15.11 -8.03 1.75
N ASP A 607 15.22 -7.48 2.98
CA ASP A 607 16.24 -7.86 3.97
C ASP A 607 16.01 -9.30 4.44
N LEU A 608 14.76 -9.65 4.80
CA LEU A 608 14.39 -11.05 5.03
C LEU A 608 14.79 -11.97 3.87
N THR A 609 14.61 -11.52 2.63
CA THR A 609 14.95 -12.30 1.43
C THR A 609 16.48 -12.46 1.29
N HIS A 610 17.24 -11.43 1.62
CA HIS A 610 18.72 -11.49 1.64
C HIS A 610 19.20 -12.46 2.73
N ASP A 611 18.64 -12.41 3.93
CA ASP A 611 18.95 -13.36 5.01
C ASP A 611 18.68 -14.80 4.61
N LEU A 612 17.53 -15.07 4.00
CA LEU A 612 17.17 -16.41 3.54
C LEU A 612 18.10 -16.92 2.43
N ARG A 613 18.56 -16.02 1.54
CA ARG A 613 19.56 -16.35 0.51
C ARG A 613 20.92 -16.61 1.11
N ASN A 614 21.33 -15.78 2.07
CA ASN A 614 22.58 -15.95 2.80
C ASN A 614 22.60 -17.28 3.60
N ALA A 615 21.53 -17.58 4.32
CA ALA A 615 21.39 -18.83 5.05
C ALA A 615 21.43 -20.09 4.16
N ALA A 616 21.03 -19.95 2.88
CA ALA A 616 21.07 -21.04 1.91
C ALA A 616 22.50 -21.30 1.34
N ILE A 617 23.41 -20.33 1.45
CA ILE A 617 24.77 -20.43 0.90
C ILE A 617 25.76 -20.53 2.07
N LYS A 618 26.19 -21.76 2.36
CA LYS A 618 27.19 -21.98 3.41
C LYS A 618 28.55 -21.39 3.00
N PRO A 619 29.27 -20.74 3.93
CA PRO A 619 30.66 -20.31 3.69
C PRO A 619 31.51 -21.50 3.20
N ASN A 620 32.40 -21.24 2.26
CA ASN A 620 33.28 -22.25 1.61
C ASN A 620 32.55 -23.37 0.82
N SER A 621 31.22 -23.26 0.61
CA SER A 621 30.51 -24.14 -0.31
C SER A 621 31.00 -23.93 -1.76
N PHE A 622 30.68 -24.86 -2.66
CA PHE A 622 31.00 -24.71 -4.08
C PHE A 622 30.45 -23.40 -4.66
N THR A 623 29.20 -23.06 -4.36
CA THR A 623 28.56 -21.81 -4.80
C THR A 623 29.30 -20.58 -4.27
N HIS A 624 29.67 -20.59 -2.98
CA HIS A 624 30.42 -19.49 -2.37
C HIS A 624 31.80 -19.32 -3.02
N LYS A 625 32.54 -20.42 -3.23
CA LYS A 625 33.86 -20.42 -3.93
C LYS A 625 33.78 -19.92 -5.36
N VAL A 626 32.72 -20.26 -6.08
CA VAL A 626 32.47 -19.71 -7.42
C VAL A 626 32.19 -18.22 -7.34
N GLY A 627 31.39 -17.76 -6.36
CA GLY A 627 31.16 -16.34 -6.13
C GLY A 627 32.42 -15.56 -5.84
N ASP A 628 33.31 -16.11 -5.01
CA ASP A 628 34.60 -15.53 -4.63
C ASP A 628 35.57 -15.47 -5.83
N PHE A 629 35.68 -16.59 -6.58
CA PHE A 629 36.44 -16.61 -7.84
C PHE A 629 35.93 -15.55 -8.83
N CYS A 630 34.61 -15.38 -8.95
CA CYS A 630 34.05 -14.35 -9.82
C CYS A 630 34.41 -12.93 -9.34
N ALA A 631 34.43 -12.72 -8.03
CA ALA A 631 34.79 -11.43 -7.44
C ALA A 631 36.26 -11.05 -7.68
N ASP A 632 37.15 -12.04 -7.69
CA ASP A 632 38.57 -11.82 -7.98
C ASP A 632 38.87 -11.66 -9.49
N ASN A 633 37.99 -12.23 -10.34
CA ASN A 633 38.17 -12.25 -11.80
C ASN A 633 37.15 -11.39 -12.57
N VAL A 634 36.65 -10.29 -11.98
CA VAL A 634 35.67 -9.36 -12.59
C VAL A 634 36.06 -8.95 -14.03
N PRO A 635 37.35 -8.60 -14.38
CA PRO A 635 37.68 -8.24 -15.74
C PRO A 635 37.52 -9.37 -16.76
N ALA A 636 37.87 -10.62 -16.38
CA ALA A 636 37.70 -11.78 -17.25
C ALA A 636 36.22 -12.10 -17.52
N ILE A 637 35.41 -12.07 -16.49
CA ILE A 637 33.95 -12.28 -16.58
C ILE A 637 33.33 -11.22 -17.51
N ARG A 638 33.68 -9.95 -17.31
CA ARG A 638 33.19 -8.86 -18.17
C ARG A 638 33.62 -9.01 -19.62
N SER A 639 34.85 -9.49 -19.86
CA SER A 639 35.33 -9.78 -21.20
C SER A 639 34.54 -10.90 -21.86
N GLY A 640 34.20 -11.97 -21.11
CA GLY A 640 33.30 -13.04 -21.55
C GLY A 640 31.90 -12.54 -21.92
N ILE A 641 31.32 -11.68 -21.08
CA ILE A 641 29.98 -11.07 -21.35
C ILE A 641 30.07 -10.17 -22.60
N LYS A 642 31.13 -9.37 -22.77
CA LYS A 642 31.33 -8.55 -23.97
C LYS A 642 31.41 -9.41 -25.24
N LEU A 643 32.11 -10.53 -25.18
CA LEU A 643 32.19 -11.48 -26.31
C LEU A 643 30.78 -12.04 -26.64
N ALA A 644 30.05 -12.48 -25.65
CA ALA A 644 28.68 -12.95 -25.82
C ALA A 644 27.73 -11.88 -26.42
N LEU A 645 27.83 -10.60 -25.95
CA LEU A 645 27.05 -9.49 -26.52
C LEU A 645 27.43 -9.19 -27.99
N ARG A 646 28.72 -9.31 -28.35
CA ARG A 646 29.17 -9.18 -29.75
C ARG A 646 28.60 -10.28 -30.63
N SER A 647 28.64 -11.54 -30.14
CA SER A 647 28.06 -12.67 -30.84
C SER A 647 26.56 -12.54 -31.04
N ALA A 648 25.84 -12.10 -30.01
CA ALA A 648 24.39 -11.81 -30.07
C ALA A 648 24.06 -10.69 -31.05
N SER A 649 24.87 -9.61 -31.08
CA SER A 649 24.69 -8.50 -32.04
C SER A 649 24.92 -8.94 -33.48
N LEU A 650 25.92 -9.81 -33.74
CA LEU A 650 26.17 -10.42 -35.05
C LEU A 650 24.99 -11.33 -35.45
N ALA A 651 24.53 -12.19 -34.55
CA ALA A 651 23.36 -13.01 -34.77
C ALA A 651 22.13 -12.16 -35.14
N GLN A 652 21.90 -11.06 -34.41
CA GLN A 652 20.77 -10.16 -34.71
C GLN A 652 20.89 -9.51 -36.11
N ALA A 653 22.11 -9.19 -36.55
CA ALA A 653 22.33 -8.67 -37.89
C ALA A 653 22.03 -9.70 -38.98
N VAL A 654 22.24 -11.03 -38.69
CA VAL A 654 22.05 -12.11 -39.65
C VAL A 654 20.61 -12.65 -39.66
N ILE A 655 20.06 -12.95 -38.47
CA ILE A 655 18.73 -13.62 -38.36
C ILE A 655 17.62 -12.67 -37.90
N GLY A 656 17.92 -11.41 -37.70
CA GLY A 656 16.99 -10.36 -37.26
C GLY A 656 16.50 -10.48 -35.81
N GLU A 657 15.72 -9.53 -35.36
CA GLU A 657 15.19 -9.45 -33.98
C GLU A 657 14.35 -10.70 -33.62
N LYS A 658 13.44 -11.14 -34.50
CA LYS A 658 12.61 -12.34 -34.27
C LYS A 658 13.41 -13.62 -34.16
N GLY A 659 14.49 -13.75 -34.94
CA GLY A 659 15.39 -14.89 -34.90
C GLY A 659 16.12 -14.96 -33.55
N VAL A 660 16.69 -13.83 -33.08
CA VAL A 660 17.36 -13.74 -31.77
C VAL A 660 16.39 -14.03 -30.64
N GLU A 661 15.16 -13.52 -30.70
CA GLU A 661 14.13 -13.81 -29.68
C GLU A 661 13.80 -15.31 -29.61
N THR A 662 13.67 -15.97 -30.76
CA THR A 662 13.38 -17.40 -30.82
C THR A 662 14.51 -18.25 -30.25
N VAL A 663 15.76 -17.93 -30.62
CA VAL A 663 16.96 -18.59 -30.09
C VAL A 663 17.12 -18.33 -28.61
N GLY A 664 16.89 -17.08 -28.16
CA GLY A 664 16.90 -16.70 -26.73
C GLY A 664 15.91 -17.49 -25.89
N LYS A 665 14.68 -17.67 -26.39
CA LYS A 665 13.65 -18.50 -25.73
C LYS A 665 14.07 -19.98 -25.67
N ALA A 666 14.69 -20.52 -26.70
CA ALA A 666 15.19 -21.89 -26.70
C ALA A 666 16.32 -22.10 -25.69
N ILE A 667 17.27 -21.15 -25.62
CA ILE A 667 18.34 -21.14 -24.60
C ILE A 667 17.75 -21.12 -23.19
N HIS A 668 16.75 -20.25 -23.00
CA HIS A 668 16.09 -20.13 -21.69
C HIS A 668 15.33 -21.40 -21.30
N ALA A 669 14.62 -21.99 -22.22
CA ALA A 669 13.95 -23.30 -22.02
C ALA A 669 14.92 -24.42 -21.65
N ALA A 670 16.19 -24.35 -22.10
CA ALA A 670 17.26 -25.23 -21.71
C ALA A 670 17.97 -24.85 -20.39
N GLY A 671 17.45 -23.86 -19.63
CA GLY A 671 17.96 -23.41 -18.33
C GLY A 671 19.02 -22.30 -18.40
N GLY A 672 19.28 -21.72 -19.56
CA GLY A 672 20.17 -20.57 -19.72
C GLY A 672 19.45 -19.22 -19.49
N PRO A 673 20.21 -18.11 -19.48
CA PRO A 673 19.61 -16.77 -19.35
C PRO A 673 18.81 -16.40 -20.61
N LEU A 674 17.68 -15.68 -20.44
CA LEU A 674 16.90 -15.19 -21.57
C LEU A 674 17.65 -14.06 -22.30
N TRP A 675 17.86 -14.23 -23.59
CA TRP A 675 18.37 -13.19 -24.48
C TRP A 675 17.25 -12.51 -25.21
N THR A 676 17.26 -11.16 -25.20
CA THR A 676 16.22 -10.36 -25.86
C THR A 676 16.87 -9.38 -26.86
N PRO A 677 16.16 -8.95 -27.90
CA PRO A 677 16.63 -7.91 -28.82
C PRO A 677 16.93 -6.55 -28.16
N SER A 678 16.45 -6.34 -26.94
CA SER A 678 16.69 -5.13 -26.15
C SER A 678 18.06 -5.12 -25.43
N LEU A 679 18.82 -6.22 -25.47
CA LEU A 679 20.16 -6.24 -24.91
C LEU A 679 21.07 -5.28 -25.67
N PRO A 680 21.84 -4.42 -24.97
CA PRO A 680 22.74 -3.48 -25.62
C PRO A 680 23.92 -4.17 -26.30
N LYS A 681 24.57 -3.44 -27.21
CA LYS A 681 25.85 -3.87 -27.79
C LYS A 681 26.93 -3.92 -26.73
N ALA A 682 28.03 -4.66 -26.98
CA ALA A 682 29.17 -4.65 -26.08
C ALA A 682 29.78 -3.23 -26.02
N TYR A 683 30.12 -2.79 -24.82
CA TYR A 683 30.85 -1.54 -24.64
C TYR A 683 32.24 -1.61 -25.31
N SER A 684 32.56 -0.62 -26.13
CA SER A 684 33.90 -0.35 -26.68
C SER A 684 34.36 0.99 -26.13
N ALA A 685 35.51 1.00 -25.49
CA ALA A 685 36.08 2.24 -24.97
C ALA A 685 36.53 3.17 -26.13
N HIS A 686 36.22 4.45 -26.00
CA HIS A 686 36.73 5.48 -26.85
C HIS A 686 37.62 6.40 -26.00
N GLU A 687 38.67 6.95 -26.57
CA GLU A 687 39.42 8.02 -25.95
C GLU A 687 38.59 9.31 -26.10
N ILE A 688 38.20 9.90 -24.97
CA ILE A 688 37.50 11.18 -24.94
C ILE A 688 38.49 12.18 -24.38
N GLU A 689 38.73 13.24 -25.11
CA GLU A 689 39.61 14.35 -24.67
C GLU A 689 38.97 14.93 -23.39
N GLN A 690 39.78 14.99 -22.32
CA GLN A 690 39.33 15.51 -21.02
C GLN A 690 39.53 17.03 -21.01
N ALA A 691 38.52 17.74 -20.49
CA ALA A 691 38.63 19.17 -20.23
C ALA A 691 39.54 19.39 -18.98
N GLU A 692 40.54 20.24 -19.10
CA GLU A 692 41.23 20.72 -17.90
C GLU A 692 40.36 21.75 -17.18
N SER A 693 40.01 21.50 -15.92
CA SER A 693 39.15 22.38 -15.15
C SER A 693 39.49 22.40 -13.67
N LYS A 694 39.19 23.53 -13.02
CA LYS A 694 39.22 23.62 -11.55
C LYS A 694 38.08 22.85 -10.87
N LYS A 695 36.96 22.64 -11.59
CA LYS A 695 35.84 21.83 -11.14
C LYS A 695 36.11 20.40 -11.55
N LYS A 696 36.31 19.53 -10.55
CA LYS A 696 36.62 18.11 -10.76
C LYS A 696 35.60 17.22 -10.12
N VAL A 697 35.31 16.08 -10.79
CA VAL A 697 34.39 15.06 -10.27
C VAL A 697 34.98 13.68 -10.50
N VAL A 698 34.93 12.82 -9.49
CA VAL A 698 35.32 11.41 -9.63
C VAL A 698 34.13 10.63 -10.15
N TYR A 699 34.27 10.04 -11.33
CA TYR A 699 33.21 9.23 -11.93
C TYR A 699 33.61 7.75 -11.91
N PHE A 700 32.79 6.95 -11.20
CA PHE A 700 32.82 5.50 -11.25
C PHE A 700 31.77 4.98 -12.21
N PRO A 701 32.10 4.67 -13.47
CA PRO A 701 31.18 3.95 -14.34
C PRO A 701 30.89 2.57 -13.78
N SER A 702 29.63 2.19 -13.63
CA SER A 702 29.28 0.87 -13.11
C SER A 702 29.86 -0.26 -13.96
N CYS A 703 30.10 -1.43 -13.35
CA CYS A 703 30.58 -2.60 -14.06
C CYS A 703 29.64 -3.00 -15.24
N LEU A 704 28.35 -2.73 -15.13
CA LEU A 704 27.37 -2.93 -16.20
C LEU A 704 27.62 -1.98 -17.38
N ASN A 705 27.75 -0.67 -17.14
CA ASN A 705 27.95 0.32 -18.20
C ASN A 705 29.35 0.25 -18.83
N GLN A 706 30.35 -0.26 -18.08
CA GLN A 706 31.65 -0.64 -18.66
C GLN A 706 31.62 -1.95 -19.49
N THR A 707 30.51 -2.70 -19.45
CA THR A 707 30.33 -3.97 -20.17
C THR A 707 29.31 -3.84 -21.30
N MET A 708 28.20 -3.19 -21.04
CA MET A 708 27.08 -2.96 -21.95
C MET A 708 27.17 -1.53 -22.51
N GLY A 709 27.30 -1.40 -23.80
CA GLY A 709 27.36 -0.14 -24.49
C GLY A 709 26.01 0.41 -24.92
N LYS A 710 25.97 1.04 -26.08
CA LYS A 710 24.75 1.63 -26.67
C LYS A 710 23.71 0.56 -27.05
N GLY A 711 22.44 0.95 -27.05
CA GLY A 711 21.34 0.12 -27.55
C GLY A 711 21.44 -0.14 -29.05
N HIS A 712 20.60 -1.04 -29.57
CA HIS A 712 20.42 -1.23 -31.00
C HIS A 712 19.59 -0.10 -31.64
N LYS A 713 18.68 0.48 -30.84
CA LYS A 713 17.84 1.66 -31.17
C LYS A 713 18.15 2.75 -30.17
N GLY A 714 18.06 4.02 -30.59
CA GLY A 714 18.34 5.18 -29.73
C GLY A 714 19.72 5.78 -29.95
N PRO A 715 20.36 6.34 -28.90
CA PRO A 715 21.64 7.05 -29.00
C PRO A 715 22.77 6.23 -29.61
N GLN A 716 23.66 6.89 -30.34
CA GLN A 716 24.80 6.25 -31.00
C GLN A 716 26.08 6.27 -30.17
N THR A 717 26.07 6.88 -28.98
CA THR A 717 27.16 6.95 -28.00
C THR A 717 26.91 5.93 -26.86
N ASN A 718 27.99 5.51 -26.20
CA ASN A 718 27.86 4.72 -24.97
C ASN A 718 27.56 5.67 -23.78
N LEU A 719 26.90 5.20 -22.77
CA LEU A 719 26.57 6.02 -21.60
C LEU A 719 27.80 6.60 -20.91
N VAL A 720 28.87 5.81 -20.76
CA VAL A 720 30.11 6.29 -20.13
C VAL A 720 30.70 7.46 -20.91
N ASP A 721 30.74 7.34 -22.24
CA ASP A 721 31.27 8.37 -23.14
C ASP A 721 30.37 9.62 -23.10
N GLU A 722 29.03 9.44 -23.05
CA GLU A 722 28.04 10.51 -22.97
C GLU A 722 28.15 11.31 -21.68
N VAL A 723 28.31 10.62 -20.52
CA VAL A 723 28.49 11.28 -19.21
C VAL A 723 29.75 12.16 -19.22
N VAL A 724 30.87 11.65 -19.75
CA VAL A 724 32.10 12.42 -19.83
C VAL A 724 31.93 13.62 -20.76
N THR A 725 31.35 13.41 -21.94
CA THR A 725 31.10 14.51 -22.91
C THR A 725 30.19 15.59 -22.30
N PHE A 726 29.13 15.19 -21.62
CA PHE A 726 28.20 16.11 -20.95
C PHE A 726 28.91 16.91 -19.84
N LEU A 727 29.66 16.25 -18.97
CA LEU A 727 30.37 16.91 -17.87
C LEU A 727 31.45 17.85 -18.38
N ASN A 728 32.21 17.44 -19.39
CA ASN A 728 33.20 18.31 -20.04
C ASN A 728 32.55 19.55 -20.66
N LYS A 729 31.40 19.38 -21.36
CA LYS A 729 30.58 20.48 -21.87
C LYS A 729 30.19 21.45 -20.76
N ALA A 730 29.83 20.92 -19.58
CA ALA A 730 29.44 21.72 -18.41
C ALA A 730 30.65 22.29 -17.62
N GLY A 731 31.85 22.13 -18.11
CA GLY A 731 33.11 22.68 -17.53
C GLY A 731 33.65 21.87 -16.34
N TRP A 732 33.34 20.56 -16.26
CA TRP A 732 33.87 19.66 -15.25
C TRP A 732 34.89 18.73 -15.83
N GLU A 733 36.05 18.58 -15.15
CA GLU A 733 37.07 17.56 -15.42
C GLU A 733 36.67 16.25 -14.75
N VAL A 734 36.66 15.16 -15.52
CA VAL A 734 36.26 13.84 -15.01
C VAL A 734 37.49 13.02 -14.63
N ILE A 735 37.57 12.60 -13.38
CA ILE A 735 38.60 11.73 -12.85
C ILE A 735 38.05 10.31 -12.73
N PHE A 736 38.78 9.33 -13.30
CA PHE A 736 38.45 7.92 -13.10
C PHE A 736 39.29 7.31 -11.98
N PRO A 737 38.71 6.47 -11.10
CA PRO A 737 39.46 5.76 -10.08
C PRO A 737 40.43 4.76 -10.72
N ALA A 738 41.58 4.57 -10.08
CA ALA A 738 42.57 3.59 -10.53
C ALA A 738 41.99 2.18 -10.56
N ASN A 739 42.42 1.37 -11.51
CA ASN A 739 41.99 -0.03 -11.62
C ASN A 739 40.46 -0.25 -11.73
N MET A 740 39.67 0.75 -12.19
CA MET A 740 38.19 0.68 -12.23
C MET A 740 37.63 -0.57 -12.94
N LYS A 741 38.44 -1.20 -13.86
CA LYS A 741 38.05 -2.45 -14.54
C LYS A 741 37.88 -3.63 -13.58
N LYS A 742 38.54 -3.62 -12.42
CA LYS A 742 38.46 -4.63 -11.36
C LYS A 742 37.42 -4.30 -10.30
N MET A 743 36.94 -3.05 -10.25
CA MET A 743 36.06 -2.54 -9.21
C MET A 743 34.59 -2.93 -9.45
N CYS A 744 33.88 -3.15 -8.35
CA CYS A 744 32.43 -3.41 -8.32
C CYS A 744 31.87 -2.92 -6.98
N CYS A 745 30.65 -2.41 -6.98
CA CYS A 745 29.96 -1.98 -5.76
C CYS A 745 29.55 -3.12 -4.83
N GLY A 746 29.61 -4.38 -5.26
CA GLY A 746 29.22 -5.54 -4.46
C GLY A 746 27.77 -5.99 -4.61
N MET A 747 26.87 -5.18 -5.16
CA MET A 747 25.40 -5.42 -5.24
C MET A 747 25.03 -6.82 -5.76
N ILE A 748 25.77 -7.36 -6.72
CA ILE A 748 25.45 -8.68 -7.30
C ILE A 748 25.62 -9.81 -6.27
N TRP A 749 26.67 -9.76 -5.45
CA TRP A 749 26.94 -10.79 -4.42
C TRP A 749 25.97 -10.68 -3.27
N GLU A 750 25.64 -9.48 -2.81
CA GLU A 750 24.58 -9.25 -1.81
C GLU A 750 23.24 -9.83 -2.28
N SER A 751 22.81 -9.47 -3.50
CA SER A 751 21.58 -10.00 -4.10
C SER A 751 21.55 -11.52 -4.20
N LYS A 752 22.72 -12.17 -4.26
CA LYS A 752 22.87 -13.62 -4.30
C LYS A 752 23.05 -14.27 -2.94
N GLY A 753 23.11 -13.53 -1.84
CA GLY A 753 23.26 -14.04 -0.48
C GLY A 753 24.72 -14.31 -0.08
N MET A 754 25.67 -13.52 -0.60
CA MET A 754 27.09 -13.56 -0.28
C MET A 754 27.54 -12.17 0.21
N PRO A 755 27.05 -11.70 1.39
CA PRO A 755 27.32 -10.36 1.89
C PRO A 755 28.81 -10.12 2.18
N ASP A 756 29.55 -11.12 2.66
CA ASP A 756 30.98 -11.05 2.93
C ASP A 756 31.80 -10.69 1.68
N ILE A 757 31.48 -11.30 0.53
CA ILE A 757 32.12 -10.98 -0.74
C ILE A 757 31.67 -9.58 -1.20
N ALA A 758 30.39 -9.27 -1.03
CA ALA A 758 29.85 -7.96 -1.39
C ALA A 758 30.53 -6.82 -0.64
N ASP A 759 30.70 -6.96 0.68
CA ASP A 759 31.34 -5.95 1.53
C ASP A 759 32.85 -5.79 1.22
N ARG A 760 33.54 -6.88 0.94
CA ARG A 760 34.91 -6.84 0.45
C ARG A 760 35.03 -6.00 -0.83
N LYS A 761 34.17 -6.24 -1.81
CA LYS A 761 34.17 -5.47 -3.08
C LYS A 761 33.76 -4.00 -2.87
N THR A 762 32.88 -3.70 -1.94
CA THR A 762 32.54 -2.33 -1.59
C THR A 762 33.72 -1.62 -0.95
N ALA A 763 34.43 -2.26 -0.02
CA ALA A 763 35.61 -1.69 0.63
C ALA A 763 36.77 -1.44 -0.35
N GLU A 764 37.00 -2.37 -1.29
CA GLU A 764 38.00 -2.18 -2.37
C GLU A 764 37.65 -0.95 -3.23
N LEU A 765 36.38 -0.78 -3.58
CA LEU A 765 35.91 0.36 -4.35
C LEU A 765 36.01 1.67 -3.54
N GLU A 766 35.60 1.65 -2.27
CA GLU A 766 35.67 2.84 -1.40
C GLU A 766 37.13 3.36 -1.29
N ALA A 767 38.09 2.47 -1.10
CA ALA A 767 39.49 2.84 -1.04
C ALA A 767 39.98 3.54 -2.33
N ALA A 768 39.63 3.00 -3.49
CA ALA A 768 39.99 3.59 -4.79
C ALA A 768 39.29 4.95 -5.03
N LEU A 769 38.05 5.11 -4.59
CA LEU A 769 37.29 6.37 -4.69
C LEU A 769 37.82 7.44 -3.72
N LEU A 770 38.25 7.04 -2.51
CA LEU A 770 38.83 7.93 -1.54
C LEU A 770 40.16 8.52 -2.07
N GLU A 771 41.02 7.67 -2.66
CA GLU A 771 42.25 8.08 -3.29
C GLU A 771 41.98 9.03 -4.49
N ALA A 772 41.10 8.64 -5.41
CA ALA A 772 40.76 9.43 -6.60
C ALA A 772 40.12 10.79 -6.25
N SER A 773 39.40 10.87 -5.15
CA SER A 773 38.75 12.10 -4.68
C SER A 773 39.63 12.99 -3.82
N GLU A 774 40.89 12.68 -3.69
CA GLU A 774 41.82 13.36 -2.75
C GLU A 774 41.22 13.46 -1.33
N ASN A 775 40.81 12.31 -0.77
CA ASN A 775 40.15 12.20 0.53
C ASN A 775 38.84 12.98 0.64
N GLY A 776 38.00 12.93 -0.41
CA GLY A 776 36.66 13.56 -0.42
C GLY A 776 36.64 15.05 -0.83
N LYS A 777 37.77 15.57 -1.32
CA LYS A 777 37.87 16.93 -1.87
C LYS A 777 36.99 17.09 -3.13
N TYR A 778 36.92 16.08 -3.96
CA TYR A 778 36.10 16.07 -5.17
C TYR A 778 34.86 15.22 -4.98
N PRO A 779 33.69 15.66 -5.47
CA PRO A 779 32.48 14.84 -5.42
C PRO A 779 32.68 13.54 -6.22
N VAL A 780 31.99 12.48 -5.75
CA VAL A 780 32.06 11.15 -6.37
C VAL A 780 30.68 10.80 -6.91
N ILE A 781 30.60 10.33 -8.16
CA ILE A 781 29.34 9.95 -8.83
C ILE A 781 29.40 8.55 -9.43
N CYS A 782 28.24 7.91 -9.58
CA CYS A 782 28.03 6.66 -10.31
C CYS A 782 26.80 6.72 -11.21
N ASP A 783 26.85 6.03 -12.35
CA ASP A 783 25.83 6.03 -13.41
C ASP A 783 24.77 4.93 -13.28
N GLN A 784 24.71 4.26 -12.15
CA GLN A 784 23.82 3.11 -11.94
C GLN A 784 23.15 3.22 -10.55
N SER A 785 21.91 3.61 -10.53
CA SER A 785 21.15 3.90 -9.31
C SER A 785 21.18 2.76 -8.26
N PRO A 786 21.00 1.46 -8.57
CA PRO A 786 21.15 0.39 -7.57
C PRO A 786 22.55 0.27 -6.98
N CYS A 787 23.61 0.48 -7.79
CA CYS A 787 24.97 0.50 -7.29
C CYS A 787 25.19 1.68 -6.34
N MET A 788 24.61 2.83 -6.71
CA MET A 788 24.69 4.05 -5.93
C MET A 788 24.06 3.89 -4.55
N HIS A 789 22.85 3.32 -4.50
CA HIS A 789 22.14 3.03 -3.26
C HIS A 789 23.00 2.18 -2.31
N ARG A 790 23.57 1.06 -2.81
CA ARG A 790 24.47 0.24 -2.00
C ARG A 790 25.70 1.01 -1.51
N MET A 791 26.32 1.80 -2.40
CA MET A 791 27.48 2.61 -2.03
C MET A 791 27.16 3.60 -0.91
N GLN A 792 25.97 4.24 -0.95
CA GLN A 792 25.51 5.15 0.12
C GLN A 792 25.25 4.43 1.44
N GLU A 793 24.74 3.19 1.40
CA GLU A 793 24.44 2.41 2.61
C GLU A 793 25.69 1.83 3.28
N HIS A 794 26.70 1.41 2.51
CA HIS A 794 27.83 0.63 3.03
C HIS A 794 29.17 1.38 3.04
N MET A 795 29.32 2.52 2.35
CA MET A 795 30.53 3.32 2.41
C MET A 795 30.46 4.32 3.57
N THR A 796 31.54 4.43 4.30
CA THR A 796 31.64 5.29 5.49
C THR A 796 32.58 6.47 5.32
N LYS A 797 33.56 6.37 4.43
CA LYS A 797 34.64 7.36 4.20
C LYS A 797 34.36 8.23 2.98
N VAL A 798 33.60 7.72 2.03
CA VAL A 798 33.18 8.42 0.81
C VAL A 798 31.66 8.62 0.85
N LYS A 799 31.20 9.83 0.52
CA LYS A 799 29.78 10.14 0.38
C LYS A 799 29.45 10.36 -1.10
N PRO A 800 29.14 9.29 -1.84
CA PRO A 800 28.89 9.42 -3.27
C PRO A 800 27.49 10.00 -3.53
N LEU A 801 27.35 10.75 -4.64
CA LEU A 801 26.11 11.34 -5.10
C LEU A 801 25.52 10.57 -6.28
N GLU A 802 24.21 10.46 -6.31
CA GLU A 802 23.51 9.91 -7.47
C GLU A 802 23.70 10.87 -8.67
N LEU A 803 23.86 10.33 -9.87
CA LEU A 803 24.21 11.13 -11.04
C LEU A 803 23.18 12.25 -11.33
N MET A 804 21.86 11.98 -11.20
CA MET A 804 20.82 12.99 -11.40
C MET A 804 20.83 14.03 -10.27
N GLU A 805 21.15 13.63 -9.06
CA GLU A 805 21.34 14.53 -7.92
C GLU A 805 22.53 15.48 -8.17
N PHE A 806 23.67 14.94 -8.58
CA PHE A 806 24.83 15.74 -8.90
C PHE A 806 24.56 16.74 -10.03
N ILE A 807 23.91 16.27 -11.11
CA ILE A 807 23.55 17.17 -12.23
C ILE A 807 22.61 18.27 -11.75
N HIS A 808 21.57 17.93 -10.96
CA HIS A 808 20.60 18.90 -10.47
C HIS A 808 21.24 19.96 -9.57
N ASP A 809 22.05 19.54 -8.59
CA ASP A 809 22.54 20.41 -7.53
C ASP A 809 23.82 21.18 -7.89
N TYR A 810 24.66 20.65 -8.80
CA TYR A 810 25.99 21.22 -9.07
C TYR A 810 26.19 21.67 -10.53
N VAL A 811 25.39 21.12 -11.47
CA VAL A 811 25.66 21.34 -12.91
C VAL A 811 24.56 22.18 -13.58
N ALA A 812 23.31 21.93 -13.25
CA ALA A 812 22.14 22.43 -13.98
C ALA A 812 22.06 23.97 -14.08
N ASP A 813 22.58 24.70 -13.08
CA ASP A 813 22.56 26.18 -13.08
C ASP A 813 23.58 26.81 -14.04
N SER A 814 24.60 26.04 -14.45
CA SER A 814 25.58 26.49 -15.46
C SER A 814 25.12 26.25 -16.90
N LEU A 815 23.95 25.64 -17.10
CA LEU A 815 23.43 25.24 -18.40
C LEU A 815 22.12 25.98 -18.71
N GLU A 816 21.96 26.34 -19.99
CA GLU A 816 20.69 26.78 -20.57
C GLU A 816 19.94 25.56 -21.10
N PHE A 817 18.65 25.41 -20.71
CA PHE A 817 17.83 24.29 -21.10
C PHE A 817 16.86 24.73 -22.23
N HIS A 818 16.77 23.90 -23.27
CA HIS A 818 15.82 24.02 -24.35
C HIS A 818 14.83 22.87 -24.32
N GLN A 819 13.56 23.20 -24.09
CA GLN A 819 12.51 22.17 -24.01
C GLN A 819 12.15 21.61 -25.38
N ILE A 820 11.93 20.31 -25.44
CA ILE A 820 11.28 19.65 -26.57
C ILE A 820 9.79 19.47 -26.28
N ASP A 821 8.95 19.52 -27.33
CA ASP A 821 7.50 19.31 -27.21
C ASP A 821 7.11 17.83 -27.24
N GLU A 822 8.04 16.94 -27.54
CA GLU A 822 7.80 15.51 -27.62
C GLU A 822 7.49 14.93 -26.23
N PRO A 823 6.41 14.14 -26.07
CA PRO A 823 6.14 13.44 -24.83
C PRO A 823 7.21 12.39 -24.54
N ILE A 824 7.75 12.42 -23.33
CA ILE A 824 8.77 11.49 -22.85
C ILE A 824 8.26 10.70 -21.65
N ALA A 825 8.62 9.42 -21.54
CA ALA A 825 8.30 8.63 -20.36
C ALA A 825 9.50 8.58 -19.41
N ILE A 826 9.23 8.80 -18.13
CA ILE A 826 10.23 8.66 -17.06
C ILE A 826 9.88 7.45 -16.20
N HIS A 827 10.87 6.58 -15.97
CA HIS A 827 10.79 5.52 -14.98
C HIS A 827 11.70 5.84 -13.80
N LEU A 828 11.09 6.10 -12.65
CA LEU A 828 11.81 6.28 -11.39
C LEU A 828 12.14 4.90 -10.81
N THR A 829 13.42 4.56 -10.72
CA THR A 829 13.86 3.26 -10.18
C THR A 829 13.54 3.13 -8.69
N CYS A 830 13.49 1.91 -8.19
CA CYS A 830 13.31 1.66 -6.75
C CYS A 830 14.39 2.36 -5.92
N SER A 831 15.65 2.25 -6.32
CA SER A 831 16.78 2.91 -5.66
C SER A 831 16.69 4.44 -5.70
N THR A 832 16.23 5.05 -6.80
CA THR A 832 15.97 6.50 -6.88
C THR A 832 14.99 6.96 -5.81
N ARG A 833 13.90 6.19 -5.62
CA ARG A 833 12.88 6.47 -4.59
C ARG A 833 13.41 6.27 -3.17
N LEU A 834 14.19 5.22 -2.92
CA LEU A 834 14.80 4.97 -1.61
C LEU A 834 15.82 6.06 -1.23
N MET A 835 16.61 6.55 -2.19
CA MET A 835 17.54 7.66 -2.01
C MET A 835 16.86 9.04 -1.97
N LYS A 836 15.53 9.13 -2.22
CA LYS A 836 14.73 10.38 -2.24
C LYS A 836 15.21 11.41 -3.27
N VAL A 837 15.70 10.96 -4.42
CA VAL A 837 16.18 11.82 -5.52
C VAL A 837 15.21 11.90 -6.71
N GLU A 838 14.00 11.31 -6.57
CA GLU A 838 12.97 11.29 -7.60
C GLU A 838 12.55 12.70 -8.07
N ASN A 839 12.39 13.63 -7.14
CA ASN A 839 11.99 15.01 -7.47
C ASN A 839 13.09 15.75 -8.25
N LYS A 840 14.38 15.52 -7.95
CA LYS A 840 15.50 16.08 -8.68
C LYS A 840 15.53 15.56 -10.12
N MET A 841 15.34 14.24 -10.29
CA MET A 841 15.26 13.61 -11.61
C MET A 841 14.08 14.13 -12.43
N LEU A 842 12.90 14.27 -11.81
CA LEU A 842 11.70 14.81 -12.47
C LEU A 842 11.86 16.29 -12.83
N ASN A 843 12.51 17.09 -11.96
CA ASN A 843 12.80 18.48 -12.24
C ASN A 843 13.67 18.62 -13.50
N LEU A 844 14.77 17.85 -13.59
CA LEU A 844 15.61 17.82 -14.77
C LEU A 844 14.82 17.39 -16.03
N ALA A 845 14.00 16.37 -15.94
CA ALA A 845 13.17 15.91 -17.07
C ALA A 845 12.19 17.01 -17.55
N ARG A 846 11.54 17.72 -16.63
CA ARG A 846 10.62 18.83 -16.93
C ARG A 846 11.33 20.06 -17.51
N ARG A 847 12.60 20.26 -17.18
CA ARG A 847 13.42 21.29 -17.85
C ARG A 847 13.74 20.92 -19.31
N CYS A 848 13.74 19.63 -19.64
CA CYS A 848 14.03 19.12 -20.99
C CYS A 848 12.77 18.93 -21.86
N SER A 849 11.62 18.65 -21.29
CA SER A 849 10.37 18.42 -22.03
C SER A 849 9.18 19.06 -21.31
N SER A 850 8.29 19.69 -22.11
CA SER A 850 7.02 20.21 -21.62
C SER A 850 6.02 19.10 -21.26
N ASN A 851 6.21 17.86 -21.76
CA ASN A 851 5.31 16.73 -21.60
C ASN A 851 6.00 15.51 -21.00
N VAL A 852 6.13 15.48 -19.67
CA VAL A 852 6.74 14.39 -18.92
C VAL A 852 5.67 13.41 -18.42
N VAL A 853 5.71 12.18 -18.90
CA VAL A 853 4.77 11.10 -18.59
C VAL A 853 5.39 10.13 -17.57
N LEU A 854 4.71 9.94 -16.46
CA LEU A 854 4.98 8.85 -15.53
C LEU A 854 4.01 7.70 -15.84
N PRO A 855 4.48 6.55 -16.40
CA PRO A 855 3.58 5.47 -16.80
C PRO A 855 2.80 4.93 -15.60
N GLU A 856 1.48 4.99 -15.70
CA GLU A 856 0.58 4.58 -14.62
C GLU A 856 0.71 3.10 -14.27
N GLY A 857 0.74 2.78 -12.97
CA GLY A 857 0.81 1.41 -12.47
C GLY A 857 2.17 0.72 -12.70
N VAL A 858 3.21 1.50 -13.00
CA VAL A 858 4.59 1.03 -13.15
C VAL A 858 5.43 1.54 -11.97
N GLY A 859 5.69 0.68 -10.99
CA GLY A 859 6.59 0.94 -9.86
C GLY A 859 7.98 0.39 -10.13
N CYS A 860 8.38 -0.70 -9.43
CA CYS A 860 9.60 -1.45 -9.74
C CYS A 860 9.48 -2.14 -11.10
N CYS A 861 10.54 -2.11 -11.91
CA CYS A 861 10.57 -2.81 -13.20
C CYS A 861 10.60 -4.35 -13.06
N GLY A 862 10.92 -4.88 -11.87
CA GLY A 862 11.00 -6.31 -11.62
C GLY A 862 12.21 -7.01 -12.26
N PHE A 863 13.13 -6.28 -12.87
CA PHE A 863 14.34 -6.86 -13.46
C PHE A 863 15.35 -7.33 -12.41
N ALA A 864 15.45 -6.59 -11.29
CA ALA A 864 16.18 -6.95 -10.07
C ALA A 864 17.57 -7.60 -10.33
N GLY A 865 18.44 -6.87 -10.99
CA GLY A 865 19.78 -7.32 -11.36
C GLY A 865 19.77 -8.31 -12.54
N ASP A 866 19.80 -9.61 -12.27
CA ASP A 866 19.80 -10.67 -13.28
C ASP A 866 18.47 -11.44 -13.41
N LYS A 867 17.47 -11.14 -12.55
CA LYS A 867 16.19 -11.87 -12.57
C LYS A 867 15.43 -11.70 -13.88
N GLY A 868 15.54 -10.54 -14.53
CA GLY A 868 14.95 -10.37 -15.85
C GLY A 868 15.48 -11.33 -16.91
N PHE A 869 16.68 -11.92 -16.69
CA PHE A 869 17.23 -12.97 -17.55
C PHE A 869 16.87 -14.36 -17.09
N ASN A 870 16.81 -14.61 -15.78
CA ASN A 870 16.62 -15.95 -15.22
C ASN A 870 15.14 -16.26 -14.89
N ASN A 871 14.35 -15.24 -14.57
CA ASN A 871 12.92 -15.31 -14.20
C ASN A 871 12.14 -14.18 -14.91
N PRO A 872 12.10 -14.18 -16.26
CA PRO A 872 11.54 -13.09 -17.06
C PRO A 872 10.06 -12.83 -16.80
N GLU A 873 9.33 -13.82 -16.29
CA GLU A 873 7.93 -13.70 -15.90
C GLU A 873 7.71 -12.64 -14.79
N VAL A 874 8.70 -12.43 -13.93
CA VAL A 874 8.66 -11.41 -12.87
C VAL A 874 8.69 -10.01 -13.48
N ASN A 875 9.62 -9.75 -14.41
CA ASN A 875 9.73 -8.49 -15.15
C ASN A 875 8.48 -8.25 -16.03
N LYS A 876 8.01 -9.28 -16.74
CA LYS A 876 6.79 -9.22 -17.56
C LYS A 876 5.57 -8.83 -16.74
N TYR A 877 5.39 -9.42 -15.54
CA TYR A 877 4.27 -9.08 -14.68
C TYR A 877 4.37 -7.66 -14.12
N ALA A 878 5.56 -7.25 -13.67
CA ALA A 878 5.79 -5.89 -13.16
C ALA A 878 5.44 -4.81 -14.20
N LEU A 879 5.78 -5.04 -15.46
CA LEU A 879 5.61 -4.10 -16.57
C LEU A 879 4.36 -4.35 -17.43
N ARG A 880 3.39 -5.16 -16.97
CA ARG A 880 2.19 -5.53 -17.75
C ARG A 880 1.31 -4.36 -18.21
N LYS A 881 1.36 -3.22 -17.49
CA LYS A 881 0.61 -1.99 -17.83
C LYS A 881 1.40 -0.99 -18.67
N LEU A 882 2.72 -1.18 -18.77
CA LEU A 882 3.62 -0.19 -19.37
C LEU A 882 3.28 0.11 -20.83
N ARG A 883 3.12 -0.90 -21.67
CA ARG A 883 2.84 -0.71 -23.12
C ARG A 883 1.59 0.14 -23.36
N ALA A 884 0.49 -0.20 -22.69
CA ALA A 884 -0.77 0.54 -22.83
C ALA A 884 -0.63 2.02 -22.39
N ALA A 885 0.13 2.26 -21.31
CA ALA A 885 0.38 3.63 -20.85
C ALA A 885 1.23 4.45 -21.86
N ILE A 886 2.26 3.81 -22.45
CA ILE A 886 3.12 4.43 -23.47
C ILE A 886 2.34 4.75 -24.76
N GLU A 887 1.51 3.81 -25.22
CA GLU A 887 0.66 3.98 -26.42
C GLU A 887 -0.39 5.09 -26.21
N LYS A 888 -1.08 5.08 -25.04
CA LYS A 888 -2.07 6.11 -24.68
C LYS A 888 -1.47 7.52 -24.68
N ALA A 889 -0.24 7.67 -24.20
CA ALA A 889 0.45 8.96 -24.12
C ALA A 889 1.25 9.31 -25.40
N ASN A 890 1.22 8.45 -26.44
CA ASN A 890 1.98 8.60 -27.69
C ASN A 890 3.49 8.85 -27.49
N VAL A 891 4.07 8.25 -26.46
CA VAL A 891 5.50 8.39 -26.15
C VAL A 891 6.35 7.60 -27.15
N LYS A 892 7.46 8.17 -27.56
CA LYS A 892 8.44 7.54 -28.50
C LYS A 892 9.77 7.18 -27.82
N ARG A 893 10.11 7.86 -26.72
CA ARG A 893 11.37 7.69 -26.00
C ARG A 893 11.10 7.64 -24.49
N GLY A 894 11.75 6.70 -23.79
CA GLY A 894 11.70 6.59 -22.35
C GLY A 894 13.07 6.77 -21.69
N TYR A 895 13.06 7.16 -20.42
CA TYR A 895 14.28 7.42 -19.67
C TYR A 895 14.24 6.76 -18.28
N SER A 896 15.39 6.28 -17.83
CA SER A 896 15.63 5.71 -16.51
C SER A 896 17.07 5.98 -16.09
N ASN A 897 17.50 5.52 -14.92
CA ASN A 897 18.88 5.65 -14.41
C ASN A 897 19.44 4.29 -13.95
N SER A 898 19.00 3.20 -14.58
CA SER A 898 19.53 1.85 -14.34
C SER A 898 19.48 1.03 -15.61
N ARG A 899 20.63 0.53 -16.04
CA ARG A 899 20.82 -0.28 -17.27
C ARG A 899 19.89 -1.49 -17.35
N THR A 900 19.74 -2.22 -16.25
CA THR A 900 18.88 -3.39 -16.23
C THR A 900 17.39 -3.03 -16.33
N CYS A 901 16.98 -1.91 -15.71
CA CYS A 901 15.63 -1.37 -15.89
C CYS A 901 15.40 -0.95 -17.35
N GLU A 902 16.35 -0.24 -17.98
CA GLU A 902 16.27 0.17 -19.39
C GLU A 902 16.02 -1.02 -20.33
N ILE A 903 16.71 -2.16 -20.11
CA ILE A 903 16.52 -3.40 -20.89
C ILE A 903 15.08 -3.92 -20.73
N GLY A 904 14.61 -4.07 -19.48
CA GLY A 904 13.25 -4.58 -19.20
C GLY A 904 12.16 -3.65 -19.72
N LEU A 905 12.31 -2.35 -19.49
CA LEU A 905 11.37 -1.32 -19.97
C LEU A 905 11.31 -1.31 -21.51
N THR A 906 12.45 -1.34 -22.20
CA THR A 906 12.50 -1.41 -23.67
C THR A 906 11.81 -2.67 -24.19
N THR A 907 12.03 -3.84 -23.55
CA THR A 907 11.44 -5.10 -23.93
C THR A 907 9.89 -5.05 -23.87
N HIS A 908 9.33 -4.39 -22.86
CA HIS A 908 7.89 -4.46 -22.59
C HIS A 908 7.11 -3.21 -23.04
N SER A 909 7.75 -2.06 -23.27
CA SER A 909 7.08 -0.84 -23.74
C SER A 909 6.88 -0.79 -25.26
N GLY A 910 7.85 -1.33 -26.02
CA GLY A 910 7.92 -1.18 -27.47
C GLY A 910 8.70 0.07 -27.92
N VAL A 911 9.16 0.92 -27.00
CA VAL A 911 10.00 2.10 -27.26
C VAL A 911 11.34 1.98 -26.55
N PRO A 912 12.41 2.62 -27.04
CA PRO A 912 13.71 2.59 -26.38
C PRO A 912 13.69 3.34 -25.06
N TYR A 913 14.18 2.70 -23.98
CA TYR A 913 14.50 3.34 -22.72
C TYR A 913 16.01 3.45 -22.55
N GLN A 914 16.46 4.59 -22.01
CA GLN A 914 17.86 4.94 -21.88
C GLN A 914 18.10 5.85 -20.67
N SER A 915 19.36 6.18 -20.36
CA SER A 915 19.68 7.13 -19.30
C SER A 915 19.17 8.54 -19.60
N LEU A 916 18.68 9.24 -18.59
CA LEU A 916 18.19 10.63 -18.74
C LEU A 916 19.34 11.58 -19.14
N VAL A 917 20.60 11.23 -18.90
CA VAL A 917 21.76 12.06 -19.33
C VAL A 917 21.75 12.35 -20.82
N TYR A 918 21.34 11.41 -21.67
CA TYR A 918 21.24 11.62 -23.12
C TYR A 918 20.29 12.79 -23.45
N LEU A 919 19.12 12.82 -22.80
CA LEU A 919 18.16 13.91 -23.02
C LEU A 919 18.70 15.24 -22.46
N ILE A 920 19.28 15.22 -21.27
CA ILE A 920 19.84 16.42 -20.65
C ILE A 920 20.96 16.99 -21.56
N ASN A 921 21.82 16.14 -22.11
CA ASN A 921 22.87 16.59 -23.02
C ASN A 921 22.31 17.14 -24.34
N GLU A 922 21.26 16.51 -24.90
CA GLU A 922 20.54 16.98 -26.11
C GLU A 922 19.91 18.35 -25.87
N CYS A 923 19.28 18.56 -24.72
CA CYS A 923 18.46 19.74 -24.38
C CYS A 923 19.24 20.88 -23.74
N THR A 924 20.57 20.86 -23.68
CA THR A 924 21.35 21.86 -22.94
C THR A 924 22.48 22.45 -23.78
N THR A 925 22.72 23.76 -23.58
CA THR A 925 23.91 24.51 -24.02
C THR A 925 24.58 25.15 -22.82
N VAL A 926 25.85 25.52 -22.94
CA VAL A 926 26.56 26.28 -21.90
C VAL A 926 26.03 27.73 -21.88
N LYS A 927 25.79 28.27 -20.68
CA LYS A 927 25.41 29.67 -20.52
C LYS A 927 26.51 30.62 -20.95
#